data_61635cded170b3fd67ea886edac532ad
#
_entry.id   61635cded170b3fd67ea886edac532ad
#
_cell.length_a   1.000
_cell.length_b   1.000
_cell.length_c   1.000
_cell.angle_alpha   90.00
_cell.angle_beta   90.00
_cell.angle_gamma   90.00
#
_symmetry.space_group_name_H-M   'P 1'
#
loop_
_entity.id
_entity.type
_entity.pdbx_description
1 polymer ?
#
loop_
_entity_poly.entity_id
_entity_poly.type
_entity_poly.pdbx_seq_one_letter_code
_entity_poly.pdbx_strand_id
1 'polypeptide(L)'
;MLISIFSMTQNDSALREQQEEQQVQAAFQHLLDTYLASSHRKKTEVITKAFNFAKAAHRGVRRRSGELYIFHPIAVAQVVCEEMGMGSTTICAALLHDVVEDTDYTREDIANLFGEKVANIVEGVTKVSGGIFGDRASMQAETFKKILLTMSDDIRVILVKIADRLHNMRTLDSMPPSRQYKIVGETLYIFAPLADRLGLNRIKTELENLSFKYEHPDDYALIMQELSESQLQRDDAFQEFTPAIRRALDQMGVQYEIKARIKSPYSIWQKMQRKHIPFEEVFDILAIRIIFRPQKRENEIAECYAIYAALTQIYKPHPSRFRDWLSTPKANGYQALHNTFMSHQGKWIEVQIRSDRMDDIAEGGFAAHWKYKDAGGQHDEHELDTWVNSIKEILDDPQPDTLDLLDTIKLNLFASELNVFTPKGEIVTLPQGATVLDFAFAIHSMVGSHCMGAKVNHRLVPMSHRLANGDQIEVLTSRQQTIQPDWINYVTTGKARGRITAALRKMARERRKQGEEMLQAFLTARKLPAGNATNNKLAVFHHFTSPADLFLAIGEGKLVLSDADVLHLQGKNVSKGWGWRRFVPFLKDKAAPSSSDVAAAYTPDFVRGINRKAVLDLTDEVLTHCERCPQCRPIHGDEVVAYITPDEHLELHRRACPVALKRKTSDGNNLVAARWNPAHVTGQLYDIPVHVEGIDAPGMLMSIAQAMGEFPHFVLKAIHLDTDDGIFTGTLTIALTSSADVARVCNRLMHIEQVAKANRVDGF
;
A
#
# COMPACT_ATOMS: atom_id res chain seq x y z
N MET A 1 16.42 -47.45 -39.22
CA MET A 1 16.89 -46.21 -38.59
C MET A 1 15.76 -45.35 -37.97
N LEU A 2 14.63 -45.09 -38.65
CA LEU A 2 13.46 -44.36 -38.09
C LEU A 2 12.79 -45.05 -36.89
N ILE A 3 12.69 -46.39 -36.90
CA ILE A 3 12.08 -47.15 -35.77
C ILE A 3 12.99 -47.11 -34.50
N SER A 4 14.29 -47.04 -34.66
CA SER A 4 15.24 -46.96 -33.53
C SER A 4 15.21 -45.55 -32.87
N ILE A 5 14.98 -44.49 -33.64
CA ILE A 5 14.89 -43.10 -33.11
C ILE A 5 13.53 -42.92 -32.37
N PHE A 6 12.46 -43.54 -32.87
CA PHE A 6 11.12 -43.51 -32.23
C PHE A 6 11.11 -44.28 -30.89
N SER A 7 11.83 -45.43 -30.81
CA SER A 7 11.95 -46.19 -29.56
C SER A 7 12.86 -45.49 -28.51
N MET A 8 13.91 -44.79 -28.94
CA MET A 8 14.73 -44.00 -28.04
C MET A 8 13.97 -42.80 -27.45
N THR A 9 13.21 -42.08 -28.26
CA THR A 9 12.37 -40.95 -27.78
C THR A 9 11.23 -41.39 -26.86
N GLN A 10 10.63 -42.55 -27.05
CA GLN A 10 9.62 -43.11 -26.15
C GLN A 10 10.23 -43.53 -24.79
N ASN A 11 11.41 -44.11 -24.79
CA ASN A 11 12.08 -44.56 -23.58
C ASN A 11 12.55 -43.34 -22.73
N ASP A 12 13.03 -42.26 -23.38
CA ASP A 12 13.39 -41.02 -22.73
C ASP A 12 12.17 -40.28 -22.15
N SER A 13 11.02 -40.33 -22.85
CA SER A 13 9.75 -39.78 -22.36
C SER A 13 9.25 -40.53 -21.13
N ALA A 14 9.24 -41.86 -21.16
CA ALA A 14 8.81 -42.69 -20.04
C ALA A 14 9.72 -42.52 -18.80
N LEU A 15 11.02 -42.39 -19.02
CA LEU A 15 11.98 -42.14 -17.93
C LEU A 15 11.78 -40.77 -17.28
N ARG A 16 11.48 -39.75 -18.06
CA ARG A 16 11.13 -38.40 -17.55
C ARG A 16 9.83 -38.42 -16.76
N GLU A 17 8.79 -39.03 -17.27
CA GLU A 17 7.53 -39.18 -16.56
C GLU A 17 7.70 -39.92 -15.22
N GLN A 18 8.52 -40.95 -15.17
CA GLN A 18 8.82 -41.69 -13.95
C GLN A 18 9.60 -40.82 -12.95
N GLN A 19 10.56 -40.02 -13.42
CA GLN A 19 11.32 -39.10 -12.59
C GLN A 19 10.41 -37.97 -12.02
N GLU A 20 9.55 -37.39 -12.87
CA GLU A 20 8.59 -36.36 -12.43
C GLU A 20 7.61 -36.93 -11.39
N GLU A 21 7.13 -38.14 -11.58
CA GLU A 21 6.27 -38.82 -10.62
C GLU A 21 6.95 -39.05 -9.28
N GLN A 22 8.21 -39.48 -9.27
CA GLN A 22 9.02 -39.62 -8.05
C GLN A 22 9.19 -38.28 -7.33
N GLN A 23 9.45 -37.19 -8.08
CA GLN A 23 9.57 -35.84 -7.51
C GLN A 23 8.26 -35.36 -6.89
N VAL A 24 7.12 -35.60 -7.54
CA VAL A 24 5.80 -35.26 -7.02
C VAL A 24 5.52 -36.02 -5.72
N GLN A 25 5.84 -37.33 -5.68
CA GLN A 25 5.65 -38.13 -4.47
C GLN A 25 6.58 -37.68 -3.34
N ALA A 26 7.83 -37.34 -3.63
CA ALA A 26 8.75 -36.81 -2.65
C ALA A 26 8.31 -35.47 -2.06
N ALA A 27 7.82 -34.55 -2.90
CA ALA A 27 7.27 -33.26 -2.45
C ALA A 27 6.02 -33.45 -1.57
N PHE A 28 5.12 -34.38 -1.95
CA PHE A 28 3.95 -34.68 -1.12
C PHE A 28 4.33 -35.39 0.19
N GLN A 29 5.30 -36.29 0.18
CA GLN A 29 5.80 -36.94 1.40
C GLN A 29 6.39 -35.92 2.36
N HIS A 30 7.15 -34.95 1.85
CA HIS A 30 7.67 -33.86 2.67
C HIS A 30 6.55 -33.04 3.36
N LEU A 31 5.45 -32.73 2.65
CA LEU A 31 4.27 -32.11 3.23
C LEU A 31 3.67 -32.96 4.37
N LEU A 32 3.54 -34.27 4.17
CA LEU A 32 3.02 -35.19 5.17
C LEU A 32 3.94 -35.28 6.40
N ASP A 33 5.24 -35.34 6.20
CA ASP A 33 6.23 -35.40 7.29
C ASP A 33 6.19 -34.11 8.11
N THR A 34 6.10 -32.97 7.46
CA THR A 34 5.92 -31.65 8.11
C THR A 34 4.63 -31.62 8.95
N TYR A 35 3.51 -32.06 8.37
CA TYR A 35 2.24 -32.15 9.07
C TYR A 35 2.29 -33.10 10.26
N LEU A 36 2.94 -34.26 10.13
CA LEU A 36 3.14 -35.23 11.19
C LEU A 36 4.03 -34.71 12.33
N ALA A 37 4.98 -33.85 12.05
CA ALA A 37 5.79 -33.17 13.05
C ALA A 37 5.03 -32.07 13.83
N SER A 38 3.93 -31.54 13.28
CA SER A 38 3.13 -30.49 13.89
C SER A 38 2.35 -30.97 15.12
N SER A 39 1.77 -30.06 15.92
CA SER A 39 0.93 -30.36 17.08
C SER A 39 -0.52 -30.77 16.74
N HIS A 40 -0.91 -30.72 15.47
CA HIS A 40 -2.28 -31.02 15.04
C HIS A 40 -2.65 -32.51 15.13
N ARG A 41 -3.97 -32.79 15.12
CA ARG A 41 -4.49 -34.17 14.99
C ARG A 41 -4.05 -34.76 13.67
N LYS A 42 -3.51 -35.98 13.69
CA LYS A 42 -2.87 -36.65 12.55
C LYS A 42 -3.92 -37.20 11.55
N LYS A 43 -4.61 -36.31 10.82
CA LYS A 43 -5.60 -36.66 9.78
C LYS A 43 -4.95 -36.76 8.40
N THR A 44 -4.01 -37.68 8.21
CA THR A 44 -3.26 -37.85 6.96
C THR A 44 -4.11 -38.38 5.81
N GLU A 45 -5.11 -39.22 6.12
CA GLU A 45 -5.98 -39.86 5.09
C GLU A 45 -6.70 -38.81 4.23
N VAL A 46 -7.29 -37.78 4.86
CA VAL A 46 -8.01 -36.74 4.12
C VAL A 46 -7.08 -35.87 3.28
N ILE A 47 -5.86 -35.61 3.77
CA ILE A 47 -4.83 -34.85 3.03
C ILE A 47 -4.37 -35.67 1.83
N THR A 48 -4.11 -36.98 2.00
CA THR A 48 -3.74 -37.89 0.90
C THR A 48 -4.85 -38.00 -0.13
N LYS A 49 -6.11 -38.06 0.31
CA LYS A 49 -7.27 -38.05 -0.59
C LYS A 49 -7.33 -36.75 -1.40
N ALA A 50 -7.12 -35.58 -0.77
CA ALA A 50 -7.12 -34.29 -1.44
C ALA A 50 -5.98 -34.15 -2.46
N PHE A 51 -4.77 -34.60 -2.10
CA PHE A 51 -3.64 -34.64 -3.02
C PHE A 51 -3.91 -35.53 -4.26
N ASN A 52 -4.37 -36.75 -4.05
CA ASN A 52 -4.67 -37.67 -5.16
C ASN A 52 -5.75 -37.10 -6.08
N PHE A 53 -6.76 -36.45 -5.51
CA PHE A 53 -7.83 -35.81 -6.28
C PHE A 53 -7.28 -34.61 -7.09
N ALA A 54 -6.53 -33.70 -6.48
CA ALA A 54 -5.90 -32.53 -7.15
C ALA A 54 -4.95 -33.02 -8.28
N LYS A 55 -4.14 -34.03 -8.01
CA LYS A 55 -3.24 -34.64 -8.99
C LYS A 55 -3.99 -35.22 -10.20
N ALA A 56 -5.12 -35.90 -9.97
CA ALA A 56 -5.95 -36.40 -11.03
C ALA A 56 -6.64 -35.31 -11.84
N ALA A 57 -7.14 -34.27 -11.15
CA ALA A 57 -7.81 -33.13 -11.75
C ALA A 57 -6.89 -32.30 -12.67
N HIS A 58 -5.62 -32.12 -12.31
CA HIS A 58 -4.63 -31.39 -13.10
C HIS A 58 -3.70 -32.29 -13.92
N ARG A 59 -4.11 -33.52 -14.22
CA ARG A 59 -3.30 -34.48 -14.99
C ARG A 59 -2.91 -33.93 -16.35
N GLY A 60 -1.59 -33.89 -16.64
CA GLY A 60 -1.04 -33.44 -17.93
C GLY A 60 -0.93 -31.90 -18.05
N VAL A 61 -1.44 -31.15 -17.09
CA VAL A 61 -1.30 -29.68 -17.07
C VAL A 61 0.10 -29.30 -16.62
N ARG A 62 0.71 -28.33 -17.32
CA ARG A 62 2.03 -27.78 -16.99
C ARG A 62 1.97 -26.28 -16.78
N ARG A 63 2.79 -25.79 -15.86
CA ARG A 63 3.02 -24.35 -15.67
C ARG A 63 3.88 -23.79 -16.82
N ARG A 64 3.96 -22.47 -16.91
CA ARG A 64 4.84 -21.79 -17.89
C ARG A 64 6.34 -22.07 -17.68
N SER A 65 6.74 -22.41 -16.47
CA SER A 65 8.08 -22.91 -16.13
C SER A 65 8.39 -24.26 -16.77
N GLY A 66 7.37 -24.98 -17.26
CA GLY A 66 7.48 -26.33 -17.84
C GLY A 66 7.26 -27.46 -16.83
N GLU A 67 7.23 -27.18 -15.53
CA GLU A 67 6.96 -28.16 -14.46
C GLU A 67 5.47 -28.59 -14.42
N LEU A 68 5.20 -29.77 -13.85
CA LEU A 68 3.83 -30.27 -13.66
C LEU A 68 3.06 -29.32 -12.72
N TYR A 69 1.81 -29.00 -13.06
CA TYR A 69 0.98 -28.07 -12.32
C TYR A 69 0.81 -28.46 -10.85
N ILE A 70 0.75 -29.76 -10.54
CA ILE A 70 0.53 -30.28 -9.19
C ILE A 70 1.59 -29.81 -8.16
N PHE A 71 2.79 -29.42 -8.58
CA PHE A 71 3.80 -28.85 -7.67
C PHE A 71 3.32 -27.56 -7.04
N HIS A 72 2.49 -26.77 -7.74
CA HIS A 72 1.94 -25.53 -7.19
C HIS A 72 1.04 -25.76 -5.99
N PRO A 73 -0.06 -26.51 -6.06
CA PRO A 73 -0.90 -26.75 -4.89
C PRO A 73 -0.17 -27.48 -3.75
N ILE A 74 0.81 -28.35 -4.05
CA ILE A 74 1.67 -28.94 -3.00
C ILE A 74 2.48 -27.84 -2.29
N ALA A 75 3.13 -26.94 -3.04
CA ALA A 75 3.91 -25.84 -2.46
C ALA A 75 3.04 -24.87 -1.66
N VAL A 76 1.83 -24.53 -2.15
CA VAL A 76 0.87 -23.70 -1.40
C VAL A 76 0.47 -24.41 -0.10
N ALA A 77 0.18 -25.70 -0.14
CA ALA A 77 -0.14 -26.50 1.04
C ALA A 77 1.04 -26.61 2.03
N GLN A 78 2.28 -26.67 1.51
CA GLN A 78 3.50 -26.66 2.32
C GLN A 78 3.64 -25.33 3.09
N VAL A 79 3.45 -24.18 2.41
CA VAL A 79 3.44 -22.86 3.07
C VAL A 79 2.38 -22.78 4.17
N VAL A 80 1.17 -23.24 3.87
CA VAL A 80 0.05 -23.28 4.82
C VAL A 80 0.35 -24.16 6.03
N CYS A 81 1.01 -25.28 5.83
CA CYS A 81 1.37 -26.23 6.89
C CYS A 81 2.57 -25.76 7.72
N GLU A 82 3.68 -25.44 7.05
CA GLU A 82 4.97 -25.17 7.69
C GLU A 82 5.11 -23.73 8.18
N GLU A 83 4.76 -22.77 7.34
CA GLU A 83 5.00 -21.35 7.62
C GLU A 83 3.84 -20.70 8.38
N MET A 84 2.59 -21.19 8.16
CA MET A 84 1.40 -20.69 8.84
C MET A 84 0.89 -21.62 9.96
N GLY A 85 1.40 -22.85 10.09
CA GLY A 85 1.03 -23.79 11.14
C GLY A 85 -0.42 -24.25 11.11
N MET A 86 -1.04 -24.34 9.93
CA MET A 86 -2.46 -24.65 9.78
C MET A 86 -2.75 -26.16 9.74
N GLY A 87 -3.98 -26.54 10.15
CA GLY A 87 -4.41 -27.93 10.21
C GLY A 87 -4.95 -28.50 8.89
N SER A 88 -5.34 -29.77 8.92
CA SER A 88 -5.76 -30.59 7.76
C SER A 88 -6.82 -29.94 6.87
N THR A 89 -7.80 -29.20 7.43
CA THR A 89 -8.87 -28.56 6.64
C THR A 89 -8.30 -27.50 5.68
N THR A 90 -7.39 -26.67 6.19
CA THR A 90 -6.76 -25.60 5.37
C THR A 90 -5.76 -26.19 4.38
N ILE A 91 -5.02 -27.24 4.78
CA ILE A 91 -4.11 -27.98 3.90
C ILE A 91 -4.88 -28.62 2.73
N CYS A 92 -6.02 -29.26 3.00
CA CYS A 92 -6.88 -29.82 1.95
C CYS A 92 -7.41 -28.70 1.02
N ALA A 93 -7.85 -27.58 1.57
CA ALA A 93 -8.30 -26.45 0.77
C ALA A 93 -7.16 -25.87 -0.10
N ALA A 94 -5.94 -25.80 0.42
CA ALA A 94 -4.76 -25.38 -0.33
C ALA A 94 -4.40 -26.35 -1.48
N LEU A 95 -4.52 -27.66 -1.26
CA LEU A 95 -4.33 -28.66 -2.33
C LEU A 95 -5.40 -28.58 -3.43
N LEU A 96 -6.61 -28.12 -3.10
CA LEU A 96 -7.79 -28.12 -3.97
C LEU A 96 -8.15 -26.72 -4.51
N HIS A 97 -7.39 -25.66 -4.18
CA HIS A 97 -7.81 -24.26 -4.36
C HIS A 97 -8.09 -23.87 -5.83
N ASP A 98 -7.36 -24.45 -6.78
CA ASP A 98 -7.51 -24.19 -8.20
C ASP A 98 -8.41 -25.24 -8.93
N VAL A 99 -8.81 -26.32 -8.25
CA VAL A 99 -9.57 -27.39 -8.91
C VAL A 99 -10.90 -26.89 -9.47
N VAL A 100 -11.63 -26.05 -8.72
CA VAL A 100 -12.92 -25.52 -9.18
C VAL A 100 -12.74 -24.42 -10.24
N GLU A 101 -11.60 -23.72 -10.26
CA GLU A 101 -11.32 -22.67 -11.22
C GLU A 101 -10.82 -23.21 -12.56
N ASP A 102 -9.94 -24.23 -12.51
CA ASP A 102 -9.20 -24.72 -13.69
C ASP A 102 -9.76 -26.01 -14.28
N THR A 103 -10.79 -26.62 -13.67
CA THR A 103 -11.36 -27.90 -14.12
C THR A 103 -12.89 -27.88 -14.10
N ASP A 104 -13.50 -28.94 -14.59
CA ASP A 104 -14.97 -29.11 -14.65
C ASP A 104 -15.60 -29.51 -13.29
N TYR A 105 -14.80 -29.67 -12.22
CA TYR A 105 -15.32 -30.00 -10.90
C TYR A 105 -16.00 -28.79 -10.25
N THR A 106 -17.11 -29.06 -9.56
CA THR A 106 -17.94 -28.08 -8.92
C THR A 106 -17.64 -27.96 -7.40
N ARG A 107 -18.15 -26.89 -6.76
CA ARG A 107 -18.13 -26.76 -5.30
C ARG A 107 -18.82 -27.96 -4.61
N GLU A 108 -19.92 -28.41 -5.19
CA GLU A 108 -20.70 -29.53 -4.66
C GLU A 108 -19.91 -30.85 -4.68
N ASP A 109 -19.08 -31.08 -5.68
CA ASP A 109 -18.16 -32.22 -5.74
C ASP A 109 -17.14 -32.16 -4.59
N ILE A 110 -16.56 -30.98 -4.35
CA ILE A 110 -15.63 -30.77 -3.21
C ILE A 110 -16.35 -30.96 -1.87
N ALA A 111 -17.59 -30.47 -1.72
CA ALA A 111 -18.38 -30.63 -0.50
C ALA A 111 -18.69 -32.11 -0.20
N ASN A 112 -19.09 -32.87 -1.21
CA ASN A 112 -19.39 -34.30 -1.09
C ASN A 112 -18.16 -35.13 -0.73
N LEU A 113 -16.98 -34.78 -1.26
CA LEU A 113 -15.75 -35.55 -1.07
C LEU A 113 -14.96 -35.17 0.19
N PHE A 114 -14.95 -33.88 0.57
CA PHE A 114 -14.07 -33.31 1.60
C PHE A 114 -14.82 -32.55 2.71
N GLY A 115 -16.13 -32.39 2.55
CA GLY A 115 -17.03 -31.71 3.49
C GLY A 115 -17.15 -30.20 3.26
N GLU A 116 -18.25 -29.61 3.79
CA GLU A 116 -18.65 -28.22 3.60
C GLU A 116 -17.55 -27.21 3.97
N LYS A 117 -16.79 -27.48 5.04
CA LYS A 117 -15.74 -26.54 5.50
C LYS A 117 -14.63 -26.38 4.46
N VAL A 118 -14.20 -27.46 3.81
CA VAL A 118 -13.19 -27.40 2.75
C VAL A 118 -13.77 -26.74 1.51
N ALA A 119 -14.98 -27.11 1.12
CA ALA A 119 -15.66 -26.54 -0.05
C ALA A 119 -15.87 -25.02 0.07
N ASN A 120 -16.26 -24.53 1.24
CA ASN A 120 -16.45 -23.10 1.49
C ASN A 120 -15.13 -22.29 1.36
N ILE A 121 -14.02 -22.86 1.86
CA ILE A 121 -12.70 -22.20 1.70
C ILE A 121 -12.30 -22.18 0.23
N VAL A 122 -12.43 -23.31 -0.49
CA VAL A 122 -12.10 -23.40 -1.93
C VAL A 122 -12.96 -22.43 -2.74
N GLU A 123 -14.28 -22.40 -2.51
CA GLU A 123 -15.19 -21.46 -3.17
C GLU A 123 -14.81 -20.00 -2.87
N GLY A 124 -14.44 -19.69 -1.62
CA GLY A 124 -13.97 -18.37 -1.24
C GLY A 124 -12.73 -17.94 -2.01
N VAL A 125 -11.75 -18.85 -2.16
CA VAL A 125 -10.53 -18.60 -2.93
C VAL A 125 -10.85 -18.39 -4.42
N THR A 126 -11.71 -19.22 -5.01
CA THR A 126 -12.15 -19.14 -6.41
C THR A 126 -12.92 -17.83 -6.71
N LYS A 127 -13.86 -17.44 -5.85
CA LYS A 127 -14.63 -16.18 -6.00
C LYS A 127 -13.73 -14.95 -6.02
N VAL A 128 -12.58 -15.02 -5.37
CA VAL A 128 -11.58 -13.96 -5.38
C VAL A 128 -10.85 -13.89 -6.72
N SER A 129 -10.64 -15.01 -7.39
CA SER A 129 -9.93 -15.12 -8.68
C SER A 129 -10.81 -14.76 -9.89
N GLY A 130 -12.11 -15.06 -9.86
CA GLY A 130 -13.05 -14.87 -10.98
C GLY A 130 -13.54 -13.43 -11.13
N GLY A 131 -12.91 -12.62 -12.00
CA GLY A 131 -13.40 -11.29 -12.39
C GLY A 131 -14.53 -11.37 -13.42
N ILE A 132 -15.75 -10.95 -13.07
CA ILE A 132 -16.88 -10.78 -13.98
C ILE A 132 -16.79 -9.41 -14.67
N PHE A 133 -17.10 -9.38 -15.97
CA PHE A 133 -17.08 -8.26 -16.91
C PHE A 133 -17.45 -6.88 -16.35
N GLY A 134 -16.52 -5.91 -16.46
CA GLY A 134 -16.72 -4.51 -16.14
C GLY A 134 -15.45 -3.70 -16.37
N ASP A 135 -15.54 -2.39 -16.33
CA ASP A 135 -14.44 -1.43 -16.51
C ASP A 135 -13.23 -1.80 -15.62
N ARG A 136 -12.03 -1.88 -16.20
CA ARG A 136 -10.85 -2.56 -15.60
C ARG A 136 -10.35 -2.01 -14.26
N ALA A 137 -10.57 -0.73 -13.98
CA ALA A 137 -10.25 -0.11 -12.68
C ALA A 137 -11.23 -0.57 -11.58
N SER A 138 -12.49 -0.82 -11.95
CA SER A 138 -13.55 -1.38 -11.11
C SER A 138 -13.25 -2.82 -10.68
N MET A 139 -12.58 -3.63 -11.54
CA MET A 139 -12.35 -5.07 -11.28
C MET A 139 -11.38 -5.36 -10.13
N GLN A 140 -10.32 -4.57 -9.96
CA GLN A 140 -9.37 -4.81 -8.85
C GLN A 140 -9.96 -4.40 -7.51
N ALA A 141 -10.73 -3.31 -7.49
CA ALA A 141 -11.45 -2.88 -6.31
C ALA A 141 -12.56 -3.88 -5.94
N GLU A 142 -13.27 -4.44 -6.93
CA GLU A 142 -14.23 -5.52 -6.70
C GLU A 142 -13.55 -6.80 -6.23
N THR A 143 -12.42 -7.18 -6.82
CA THR A 143 -11.63 -8.33 -6.36
C THR A 143 -11.19 -8.15 -4.92
N PHE A 144 -10.67 -6.96 -4.57
CA PHE A 144 -10.25 -6.66 -3.22
C PHE A 144 -11.43 -6.61 -2.23
N LYS A 145 -12.56 -6.02 -2.63
CA LYS A 145 -13.81 -6.06 -1.88
C LYS A 145 -14.27 -7.49 -1.63
N LYS A 146 -14.20 -8.36 -2.64
CA LYS A 146 -14.53 -9.79 -2.51
C LYS A 146 -13.58 -10.51 -1.56
N ILE A 147 -12.26 -10.25 -1.63
CA ILE A 147 -11.27 -10.78 -0.68
C ILE A 147 -11.67 -10.47 0.75
N LEU A 148 -11.99 -9.20 1.03
CA LEU A 148 -12.32 -8.74 2.37
C LEU A 148 -13.67 -9.28 2.86
N LEU A 149 -14.69 -9.32 2.00
CA LEU A 149 -15.98 -9.93 2.33
C LEU A 149 -15.83 -11.41 2.64
N THR A 150 -15.10 -12.15 1.82
CA THR A 150 -14.89 -13.60 2.02
C THR A 150 -14.02 -13.87 3.26
N MET A 151 -13.02 -13.02 3.53
CA MET A 151 -12.22 -13.06 4.75
C MET A 151 -13.08 -12.88 6.00
N SER A 152 -14.12 -12.06 5.92
CA SER A 152 -15.02 -11.82 7.05
C SER A 152 -15.87 -13.03 7.43
N ASP A 153 -16.02 -13.99 6.52
CA ASP A 153 -16.74 -15.24 6.75
C ASP A 153 -15.80 -16.36 7.22
N ASP A 154 -14.60 -16.45 6.62
CA ASP A 154 -13.57 -17.41 7.02
C ASP A 154 -12.16 -16.89 6.69
N ILE A 155 -11.39 -16.53 7.70
CA ILE A 155 -10.02 -16.01 7.56
C ILE A 155 -9.07 -16.97 6.84
N ARG A 156 -9.34 -18.28 6.84
CA ARG A 156 -8.52 -19.29 6.16
C ARG A 156 -8.47 -19.10 4.65
N VAL A 157 -9.50 -18.47 4.06
CA VAL A 157 -9.52 -18.11 2.65
C VAL A 157 -8.35 -17.18 2.30
N ILE A 158 -8.14 -16.13 3.10
CA ILE A 158 -7.04 -15.19 2.84
C ILE A 158 -5.67 -15.82 3.13
N LEU A 159 -5.56 -16.72 4.12
CA LEU A 159 -4.33 -17.44 4.39
C LEU A 159 -3.92 -18.31 3.19
N VAL A 160 -4.84 -19.08 2.59
CA VAL A 160 -4.56 -19.83 1.38
C VAL A 160 -4.18 -18.91 0.22
N LYS A 161 -4.87 -17.75 0.07
CA LYS A 161 -4.57 -16.81 -1.01
C LYS A 161 -3.22 -16.10 -0.84
N ILE A 162 -2.79 -15.82 0.40
CA ILE A 162 -1.44 -15.30 0.69
C ILE A 162 -0.39 -16.37 0.36
N ALA A 163 -0.63 -17.65 0.70
CA ALA A 163 0.28 -18.75 0.38
C ALA A 163 0.40 -18.97 -1.14
N ASP A 164 -0.72 -18.92 -1.87
CA ASP A 164 -0.75 -18.93 -3.34
C ASP A 164 0.08 -17.76 -3.92
N ARG A 165 -0.16 -16.54 -3.42
CA ARG A 165 0.60 -15.36 -3.85
C ARG A 165 2.10 -15.50 -3.59
N LEU A 166 2.50 -16.02 -2.43
CA LEU A 166 3.90 -16.23 -2.09
C LEU A 166 4.56 -17.22 -3.05
N HIS A 167 3.92 -18.35 -3.33
CA HIS A 167 4.45 -19.31 -4.29
C HIS A 167 4.54 -18.72 -5.71
N ASN A 168 3.53 -17.95 -6.14
CA ASN A 168 3.55 -17.26 -7.42
C ASN A 168 4.68 -16.22 -7.50
N MET A 169 5.01 -15.54 -6.41
CA MET A 169 6.16 -14.62 -6.33
C MET A 169 7.50 -15.36 -6.39
N ARG A 170 7.62 -16.53 -5.74
CA ARG A 170 8.82 -17.39 -5.78
C ARG A 170 9.12 -17.92 -7.20
N THR A 171 8.08 -18.05 -8.04
CA THR A 171 8.17 -18.59 -9.43
C THR A 171 7.94 -17.52 -10.50
N LEU A 172 8.08 -16.24 -10.17
CA LEU A 172 7.69 -15.12 -11.03
C LEU A 172 8.62 -14.93 -12.24
N ASP A 173 9.85 -15.46 -12.20
CA ASP A 173 10.85 -15.36 -13.29
C ASP A 173 10.32 -15.90 -14.63
N SER A 174 9.42 -16.89 -14.60
CA SER A 174 8.82 -17.49 -15.79
C SER A 174 7.75 -16.62 -16.48
N MET A 175 7.35 -15.51 -15.87
CA MET A 175 6.31 -14.62 -16.38
C MET A 175 6.89 -13.47 -17.21
N PRO A 176 6.16 -12.98 -18.23
CA PRO A 176 6.60 -11.81 -19.00
C PRO A 176 6.57 -10.54 -18.13
N PRO A 177 7.47 -9.56 -18.42
CA PRO A 177 7.64 -8.34 -17.61
C PRO A 177 6.37 -7.59 -17.28
N SER A 178 5.43 -7.47 -18.23
CA SER A 178 4.14 -6.79 -18.00
C SER A 178 3.27 -7.47 -16.94
N ARG A 179 3.33 -8.82 -16.85
CA ARG A 179 2.63 -9.56 -15.79
C ARG A 179 3.38 -9.49 -14.46
N GLN A 180 4.73 -9.53 -14.51
CA GLN A 180 5.56 -9.35 -13.31
C GLN A 180 5.20 -8.03 -12.62
N TYR A 181 5.15 -6.93 -13.37
CA TYR A 181 4.78 -5.60 -12.85
C TYR A 181 3.45 -5.59 -12.12
N LYS A 182 2.41 -6.19 -12.73
CA LYS A 182 1.09 -6.26 -12.12
C LYS A 182 1.10 -7.07 -10.82
N ILE A 183 1.71 -8.27 -10.86
CA ILE A 183 1.75 -9.18 -9.70
C ILE A 183 2.54 -8.54 -8.55
N VAL A 184 3.67 -7.90 -8.84
CA VAL A 184 4.49 -7.15 -7.86
C VAL A 184 3.68 -6.01 -7.23
N GLY A 185 2.97 -5.21 -8.05
CA GLY A 185 2.13 -4.13 -7.55
C GLY A 185 1.04 -4.64 -6.60
N GLU A 186 0.27 -5.65 -7.00
CA GLU A 186 -0.74 -6.27 -6.15
C GLU A 186 -0.12 -6.83 -4.85
N THR A 187 1.07 -7.43 -4.94
CA THR A 187 1.76 -8.02 -3.80
C THR A 187 2.14 -6.96 -2.77
N LEU A 188 2.80 -5.87 -3.19
CA LEU A 188 3.22 -4.79 -2.29
C LEU A 188 2.06 -4.00 -1.69
N TYR A 189 0.98 -3.80 -2.47
CA TYR A 189 -0.10 -2.90 -2.05
C TYR A 189 -1.30 -3.61 -1.43
N ILE A 190 -1.41 -4.94 -1.56
CA ILE A 190 -2.53 -5.70 -1.01
C ILE A 190 -2.03 -6.83 -0.10
N PHE A 191 -1.22 -7.75 -0.63
CA PHE A 191 -0.91 -8.99 0.08
C PHE A 191 0.13 -8.83 1.20
N ALA A 192 1.18 -8.02 1.00
CA ALA A 192 2.16 -7.78 2.05
C ALA A 192 1.56 -7.02 3.25
N PRO A 193 0.72 -5.97 3.08
CA PRO A 193 -0.01 -5.35 4.18
C PRO A 193 -1.00 -6.27 4.88
N LEU A 194 -1.71 -7.13 4.14
CA LEU A 194 -2.60 -8.13 4.73
C LEU A 194 -1.81 -9.13 5.56
N ALA A 195 -0.66 -9.61 5.06
CA ALA A 195 0.24 -10.49 5.81
C ALA A 195 0.78 -9.81 7.08
N ASP A 196 1.13 -8.51 7.02
CA ASP A 196 1.55 -7.72 8.19
C ASP A 196 0.44 -7.61 9.23
N ARG A 197 -0.79 -7.30 8.80
CA ARG A 197 -1.96 -7.20 9.69
C ARG A 197 -2.32 -8.52 10.34
N LEU A 198 -2.11 -9.64 9.64
CA LEU A 198 -2.29 -10.98 10.17
C LEU A 198 -1.08 -11.48 10.99
N GLY A 199 -0.06 -10.64 11.19
CA GLY A 199 1.14 -10.98 11.94
C GLY A 199 2.08 -11.97 11.25
N LEU A 200 1.85 -12.31 9.97
CA LEU A 200 2.66 -13.23 9.17
C LEU A 200 3.95 -12.55 8.73
N ASN A 201 4.78 -12.13 9.68
CA ASN A 201 5.93 -11.25 9.44
C ASN A 201 6.98 -11.88 8.52
N ARG A 202 7.20 -13.20 8.59
CA ARG A 202 8.12 -13.93 7.72
C ARG A 202 7.65 -13.87 6.27
N ILE A 203 6.39 -14.18 6.03
CA ILE A 203 5.76 -14.17 4.70
C ILE A 203 5.73 -12.74 4.14
N LYS A 204 5.30 -11.76 4.95
CA LYS A 204 5.33 -10.35 4.58
C LYS A 204 6.71 -9.92 4.12
N THR A 205 7.76 -10.23 4.90
CA THR A 205 9.15 -9.85 4.59
C THR A 205 9.62 -10.49 3.29
N GLU A 206 9.26 -11.74 3.04
CA GLU A 206 9.62 -12.42 1.80
C GLU A 206 8.87 -11.84 0.59
N LEU A 207 7.58 -11.56 0.72
CA LEU A 207 6.79 -10.89 -0.31
C LEU A 207 7.37 -9.51 -0.69
N GLU A 208 7.77 -8.72 0.31
CA GLU A 208 8.41 -7.42 0.11
C GLU A 208 9.77 -7.55 -0.59
N ASN A 209 10.62 -8.49 -0.17
CA ASN A 209 11.94 -8.69 -0.76
C ASN A 209 11.86 -9.22 -2.20
N LEU A 210 10.97 -10.18 -2.48
CA LEU A 210 10.74 -10.67 -3.82
C LEU A 210 10.20 -9.55 -4.73
N SER A 211 9.28 -8.75 -4.22
CA SER A 211 8.76 -7.60 -4.96
C SER A 211 9.87 -6.58 -5.26
N PHE A 212 10.72 -6.28 -4.29
CA PHE A 212 11.86 -5.39 -4.44
C PHE A 212 12.86 -5.89 -5.49
N LYS A 213 13.16 -7.19 -5.48
CA LYS A 213 14.04 -7.83 -6.49
C LYS A 213 13.55 -7.60 -7.92
N TYR A 214 12.24 -7.66 -8.16
CA TYR A 214 11.68 -7.47 -9.50
C TYR A 214 11.40 -6.00 -9.85
N GLU A 215 11.15 -5.15 -8.87
CA GLU A 215 10.84 -3.74 -9.09
C GLU A 215 12.09 -2.88 -9.23
N HIS A 216 13.12 -3.15 -8.42
CA HIS A 216 14.39 -2.42 -8.36
C HIS A 216 15.58 -3.41 -8.35
N PRO A 217 15.83 -4.13 -9.45
CA PRO A 217 16.82 -5.21 -9.48
C PRO A 217 18.25 -4.71 -9.19
N ASP A 218 18.60 -3.51 -9.66
CA ASP A 218 19.94 -2.93 -9.47
C ASP A 218 20.16 -2.54 -8.00
N ASP A 219 19.20 -1.84 -7.38
CA ASP A 219 19.26 -1.50 -5.96
C ASP A 219 19.27 -2.75 -5.07
N TYR A 220 18.49 -3.78 -5.45
CA TYR A 220 18.48 -5.06 -4.76
C TYR A 220 19.85 -5.73 -4.80
N ALA A 221 20.48 -5.79 -5.99
CA ALA A 221 21.80 -6.39 -6.17
C ALA A 221 22.87 -5.64 -5.37
N LEU A 222 22.83 -4.29 -5.38
CA LEU A 222 23.75 -3.45 -4.61
C LEU A 222 23.63 -3.74 -3.11
N ILE A 223 22.41 -3.71 -2.56
CA ILE A 223 22.20 -3.96 -1.13
C ILE A 223 22.61 -5.38 -0.74
N MET A 224 22.36 -6.38 -1.60
CA MET A 224 22.80 -7.76 -1.36
C MET A 224 24.33 -7.88 -1.36
N GLN A 225 25.01 -7.16 -2.23
CA GLN A 225 26.48 -7.10 -2.25
C GLN A 225 27.01 -6.49 -0.96
N GLU A 226 26.52 -5.31 -0.55
CA GLU A 226 26.90 -4.62 0.69
C GLU A 226 26.65 -5.49 1.94
N LEU A 227 25.52 -6.20 1.98
CA LEU A 227 25.22 -7.17 3.03
C LEU A 227 26.21 -8.34 3.04
N SER A 228 26.67 -8.80 1.89
CA SER A 228 27.68 -9.87 1.80
C SER A 228 29.03 -9.37 2.27
N GLU A 229 29.49 -8.23 1.80
CA GLU A 229 30.80 -7.64 2.13
C GLU A 229 30.93 -7.30 3.62
N SER A 230 29.84 -6.82 4.24
CA SER A 230 29.82 -6.48 5.67
C SER A 230 29.53 -7.67 6.60
N GLN A 231 29.45 -8.91 6.09
CA GLN A 231 29.07 -10.08 6.90
C GLN A 231 30.07 -10.34 8.05
N LEU A 232 31.37 -10.38 7.77
CA LEU A 232 32.40 -10.61 8.78
C LEU A 232 32.31 -9.57 9.91
N GLN A 233 32.14 -8.29 9.57
CA GLN A 233 32.03 -7.23 10.57
C GLN A 233 30.78 -7.37 11.46
N ARG A 234 29.67 -7.92 10.93
CA ARG A 234 28.47 -8.21 11.69
C ARG A 234 28.64 -9.41 12.61
N ASP A 235 29.30 -10.45 12.13
CA ASP A 235 29.60 -11.65 12.90
C ASP A 235 30.55 -11.29 14.06
N ASP A 236 31.58 -10.47 13.83
CA ASP A 236 32.48 -9.97 14.86
C ASP A 236 31.71 -9.14 15.92
N ALA A 237 30.83 -8.23 15.46
CA ALA A 237 30.00 -7.42 16.37
C ALA A 237 29.06 -8.30 17.22
N PHE A 238 28.50 -9.36 16.65
CA PHE A 238 27.67 -10.31 17.39
C PHE A 238 28.49 -11.10 18.43
N GLN A 239 29.66 -11.60 18.05
CA GLN A 239 30.55 -12.36 18.93
C GLN A 239 31.12 -11.50 20.05
N GLU A 240 31.38 -10.23 19.83
CA GLU A 240 31.83 -9.30 20.88
C GLU A 240 30.69 -8.96 21.87
N PHE A 241 29.51 -8.70 21.35
CA PHE A 241 28.41 -8.14 22.15
C PHE A 241 27.70 -9.21 23.00
N THR A 242 27.58 -10.45 22.53
CA THR A 242 26.74 -11.46 23.18
C THR A 242 27.33 -12.13 24.44
N PRO A 243 28.65 -12.28 24.64
CA PRO A 243 29.19 -13.00 25.82
C PRO A 243 28.86 -12.34 27.14
N ALA A 244 28.81 -11.01 27.21
CA ALA A 244 28.45 -10.31 28.44
C ALA A 244 26.95 -10.50 28.75
N ILE A 245 26.10 -10.49 27.72
CA ILE A 245 24.66 -10.77 27.86
C ILE A 245 24.44 -12.20 28.35
N ARG A 246 25.13 -13.20 27.75
CA ARG A 246 25.03 -14.60 28.17
C ARG A 246 25.36 -14.77 29.67
N ARG A 247 26.47 -14.20 30.11
CA ARG A 247 26.86 -14.25 31.53
C ARG A 247 25.80 -13.66 32.46
N ALA A 248 25.19 -12.55 32.07
CA ALA A 248 24.14 -11.93 32.87
C ALA A 248 22.88 -12.79 32.92
N LEU A 249 22.46 -13.37 31.81
CA LEU A 249 21.28 -14.24 31.74
C LEU A 249 21.51 -15.56 32.49
N ASP A 250 22.72 -16.13 32.39
CA ASP A 250 23.13 -17.32 33.14
C ASP A 250 23.08 -17.07 34.66
N GLN A 251 23.55 -15.90 35.14
CA GLN A 251 23.46 -15.51 36.56
C GLN A 251 22.01 -15.31 37.01
N MET A 252 21.11 -14.92 36.13
CA MET A 252 19.67 -14.82 36.44
C MET A 252 18.98 -16.18 36.42
N GLY A 253 19.64 -17.25 35.99
CA GLY A 253 19.06 -18.59 35.89
C GLY A 253 17.96 -18.69 34.82
N VAL A 254 17.97 -17.84 33.80
CA VAL A 254 16.99 -17.81 32.73
C VAL A 254 17.41 -18.80 31.64
N GLN A 255 16.45 -19.56 31.10
CA GLN A 255 16.64 -20.32 29.87
C GLN A 255 16.42 -19.40 28.67
N TYR A 256 17.39 -19.30 27.78
CA TYR A 256 17.34 -18.35 26.67
C TYR A 256 18.01 -18.87 25.41
N GLU A 257 17.65 -18.27 24.29
CA GLU A 257 18.31 -18.36 22.99
C GLU A 257 18.63 -16.95 22.49
N ILE A 258 19.85 -16.73 22.00
CA ILE A 258 20.25 -15.44 21.38
C ILE A 258 20.45 -15.66 19.90
N LYS A 259 19.68 -14.92 19.07
CA LYS A 259 19.74 -14.95 17.61
C LYS A 259 20.19 -13.61 17.06
N ALA A 260 21.04 -13.63 16.03
CA ALA A 260 21.26 -12.48 15.18
C ALA A 260 20.08 -12.31 14.21
N ARG A 261 19.63 -11.09 14.02
CA ARG A 261 18.64 -10.75 13.00
C ARG A 261 19.21 -9.68 12.08
N ILE A 262 19.25 -9.97 10.80
CA ILE A 262 19.63 -9.01 9.77
C ILE A 262 18.35 -8.38 9.22
N LYS A 263 18.36 -7.05 9.09
CA LYS A 263 17.24 -6.30 8.50
C LYS A 263 17.10 -6.68 7.02
N SER A 264 15.86 -6.84 6.55
CA SER A 264 15.57 -7.26 5.18
C SER A 264 16.06 -6.22 4.15
N PRO A 265 16.52 -6.64 2.97
CA PRO A 265 16.97 -5.76 1.90
C PRO A 265 15.95 -4.66 1.55
N TYR A 266 14.67 -5.01 1.44
CA TYR A 266 13.61 -4.03 1.21
C TYR A 266 13.50 -2.98 2.33
N SER A 267 13.58 -3.41 3.61
CA SER A 267 13.50 -2.48 4.75
C SER A 267 14.74 -1.58 4.84
N ILE A 268 15.91 -2.05 4.41
CA ILE A 268 17.13 -1.24 4.30
C ILE A 268 16.93 -0.19 3.22
N TRP A 269 16.53 -0.60 2.01
CA TRP A 269 16.27 0.27 0.88
C TRP A 269 15.23 1.35 1.22
N GLN A 270 14.09 0.98 1.80
CA GLN A 270 13.07 1.95 2.23
C GLN A 270 13.62 2.98 3.21
N LYS A 271 14.51 2.56 4.13
CA LYS A 271 15.11 3.47 5.10
C LYS A 271 16.09 4.43 4.43
N MET A 272 16.93 3.92 3.51
CA MET A 272 17.82 4.73 2.69
C MET A 272 17.04 5.78 1.90
N GLN A 273 15.97 5.37 1.20
CA GLN A 273 15.12 6.27 0.41
C GLN A 273 14.40 7.33 1.27
N ARG A 274 13.77 6.91 2.39
CA ARG A 274 12.98 7.81 3.22
C ARG A 274 13.83 8.82 3.99
N LYS A 275 15.06 8.45 4.37
CA LYS A 275 15.97 9.30 5.14
C LYS A 275 17.03 9.97 4.27
N HIS A 276 17.10 9.60 2.99
CA HIS A 276 18.13 10.03 2.05
C HIS A 276 19.55 9.78 2.58
N ILE A 277 19.80 8.59 3.14
CA ILE A 277 21.09 8.17 3.70
C ILE A 277 21.67 6.99 2.90
N PRO A 278 23.00 6.88 2.79
CA PRO A 278 23.65 5.71 2.19
C PRO A 278 23.54 4.49 3.11
N PHE A 279 23.97 3.32 2.59
CA PHE A 279 23.87 2.04 3.31
C PHE A 279 24.65 2.05 4.64
N GLU A 280 25.83 2.66 4.69
CA GLU A 280 26.72 2.71 5.85
C GLU A 280 26.10 3.50 7.03
N GLU A 281 25.18 4.40 6.74
CA GLU A 281 24.46 5.18 7.76
C GLU A 281 23.20 4.46 8.29
N VAL A 282 22.90 3.26 7.82
CA VAL A 282 21.81 2.45 8.33
C VAL A 282 22.24 1.68 9.58
N PHE A 283 22.17 2.28 10.74
CA PHE A 283 22.71 1.75 12.02
C PHE A 283 22.02 0.48 12.56
N ASP A 284 20.81 0.12 12.11
CA ASP A 284 20.02 -1.01 12.62
C ASP A 284 19.96 -2.19 11.63
N ILE A 285 21.06 -2.41 10.88
CA ILE A 285 21.18 -3.57 9.99
C ILE A 285 21.27 -4.85 10.80
N LEU A 286 22.05 -4.86 11.89
CA LEU A 286 22.16 -5.96 12.84
C LEU A 286 21.29 -5.68 14.07
N ALA A 287 20.39 -6.59 14.40
CA ALA A 287 19.69 -6.64 15.66
C ALA A 287 19.98 -7.96 16.37
N ILE A 288 20.00 -7.94 17.69
CA ILE A 288 20.14 -9.11 18.54
C ILE A 288 18.79 -9.40 19.17
N ARG A 289 18.34 -10.63 19.02
CA ARG A 289 17.09 -11.11 19.60
C ARG A 289 17.40 -12.04 20.76
N ILE A 290 16.86 -11.70 21.93
CA ILE A 290 16.91 -12.54 23.13
C ILE A 290 15.53 -13.15 23.29
N ILE A 291 15.46 -14.47 23.10
CA ILE A 291 14.24 -15.26 23.28
C ILE A 291 14.43 -16.06 24.57
N PHE A 292 13.58 -15.84 25.55
CA PHE A 292 13.67 -16.54 26.83
C PHE A 292 12.43 -17.37 27.11
N ARG A 293 12.60 -18.42 27.93
CA ARG A 293 11.51 -19.23 28.45
C ARG A 293 11.20 -18.78 29.85
N PRO A 294 10.00 -18.18 30.10
CA PRO A 294 9.64 -17.70 31.42
C PRO A 294 9.52 -18.85 32.41
N GLN A 295 9.97 -18.64 33.67
CA GLN A 295 9.83 -19.63 34.72
C GLN A 295 8.36 -19.90 35.07
N LYS A 296 7.55 -18.84 35.08
CA LYS A 296 6.10 -18.89 35.17
C LYS A 296 5.49 -17.94 34.17
N ARG A 297 4.44 -18.37 33.48
CA ARG A 297 3.77 -17.58 32.44
C ARG A 297 3.26 -16.23 32.99
N GLU A 298 2.85 -16.18 34.25
CA GLU A 298 2.37 -14.98 34.93
C GLU A 298 3.47 -13.90 35.06
N ASN A 299 4.74 -14.31 35.13
CA ASN A 299 5.89 -13.42 35.28
C ASN A 299 6.54 -13.01 33.94
N GLU A 300 6.02 -13.46 32.82
CA GLU A 300 6.59 -13.28 31.49
C GLU A 300 6.98 -11.82 31.21
N ILE A 301 6.07 -10.87 31.49
CA ILE A 301 6.30 -9.45 31.30
C ILE A 301 7.37 -8.92 32.27
N ALA A 302 7.27 -9.29 33.55
CA ALA A 302 8.23 -8.86 34.55
C ALA A 302 9.66 -9.36 34.23
N GLU A 303 9.79 -10.59 33.72
CA GLU A 303 11.07 -11.16 33.30
C GLU A 303 11.68 -10.44 32.11
N CYS A 304 10.86 -9.98 31.13
CA CYS A 304 11.33 -9.11 30.05
C CYS A 304 12.00 -7.84 30.57
N TYR A 305 11.36 -7.15 31.54
CA TYR A 305 11.93 -5.94 32.14
C TYR A 305 13.16 -6.22 32.99
N ALA A 306 13.19 -7.38 33.71
CA ALA A 306 14.36 -7.79 34.46
C ALA A 306 15.58 -8.03 33.55
N ILE A 307 15.39 -8.70 32.40
CA ILE A 307 16.43 -8.88 31.38
C ILE A 307 16.88 -7.51 30.84
N TYR A 308 15.95 -6.62 30.53
CA TYR A 308 16.28 -5.27 30.09
C TYR A 308 17.12 -4.51 31.12
N ALA A 309 16.74 -4.55 32.39
CA ALA A 309 17.48 -3.94 33.51
C ALA A 309 18.92 -4.49 33.62
N ALA A 310 19.11 -5.81 33.47
CA ALA A 310 20.43 -6.44 33.44
C ALA A 310 21.29 -5.92 32.26
N LEU A 311 20.72 -5.78 31.10
CA LEU A 311 21.42 -5.25 29.92
C LEU A 311 21.86 -3.80 30.10
N THR A 312 21.07 -2.95 30.76
CA THR A 312 21.41 -1.54 31.02
C THR A 312 22.59 -1.37 31.99
N GLN A 313 22.91 -2.39 32.79
CA GLN A 313 24.10 -2.43 33.65
C GLN A 313 25.38 -2.71 32.84
N ILE A 314 25.26 -3.45 31.72
CA ILE A 314 26.38 -3.85 30.88
C ILE A 314 26.65 -2.80 29.80
N TYR A 315 25.61 -2.38 29.10
CA TYR A 315 25.66 -1.50 27.93
C TYR A 315 24.82 -0.24 28.13
N LYS A 316 25.26 0.89 27.57
CA LYS A 316 24.50 2.15 27.65
C LYS A 316 23.37 2.14 26.62
N PRO A 317 22.09 2.27 27.06
CA PRO A 317 20.97 2.34 26.17
C PRO A 317 20.87 3.70 25.49
N HIS A 318 20.35 3.74 24.26
CA HIS A 318 20.03 4.98 23.57
C HIS A 318 18.73 5.59 24.15
N PRO A 319 18.73 6.84 24.67
CA PRO A 319 17.59 7.38 25.42
C PRO A 319 16.27 7.46 24.63
N SER A 320 16.33 7.78 23.34
CA SER A 320 15.12 7.99 22.51
C SER A 320 14.69 6.76 21.69
N ARG A 321 15.34 5.59 21.86
CA ARG A 321 15.05 4.39 21.05
C ARG A 321 14.42 3.24 21.82
N PHE A 322 14.03 3.48 23.06
CA PHE A 322 13.25 2.50 23.82
C PHE A 322 11.84 2.37 23.23
N ARG A 323 11.42 1.15 22.95
CA ARG A 323 10.10 0.79 22.45
C ARG A 323 9.51 -0.28 23.32
N ASP A 324 8.43 0.03 23.98
CA ASP A 324 7.70 -0.88 24.87
C ASP A 324 6.43 -1.38 24.16
N TRP A 325 6.57 -2.53 23.51
CA TRP A 325 5.45 -3.26 22.90
C TRP A 325 4.88 -4.32 23.84
N LEU A 326 5.25 -4.32 25.13
CA LEU A 326 4.63 -5.17 26.15
C LEU A 326 3.45 -4.46 26.79
N SER A 327 3.66 -3.20 27.21
CA SER A 327 2.61 -2.37 27.80
C SER A 327 1.56 -1.96 26.76
N THR A 328 1.97 -1.80 25.51
CA THR A 328 1.10 -1.41 24.41
C THR A 328 1.42 -2.29 23.20
N PRO A 329 0.86 -3.52 23.12
CA PRO A 329 1.07 -4.42 22.00
C PRO A 329 0.66 -3.78 20.66
N LYS A 330 1.29 -4.20 19.56
CA LYS A 330 0.84 -3.77 18.23
C LYS A 330 -0.48 -4.45 17.87
N ALA A 331 -1.24 -3.83 16.97
CA ALA A 331 -2.52 -4.34 16.48
C ALA A 331 -2.48 -5.75 15.85
N ASN A 332 -1.30 -6.25 15.50
CA ASN A 332 -1.10 -7.63 15.05
C ASN A 332 -0.65 -8.59 16.17
N GLY A 333 -0.83 -8.20 17.44
CA GLY A 333 -0.46 -9.00 18.59
C GLY A 333 1.05 -9.05 18.89
N TYR A 334 1.88 -8.28 18.19
CA TYR A 334 3.33 -8.26 18.43
C TYR A 334 3.68 -7.67 19.78
N GLN A 335 4.44 -8.42 20.59
CA GLN A 335 4.93 -8.06 21.92
C GLN A 335 6.46 -8.22 21.99
N ALA A 336 7.17 -7.21 22.46
CA ALA A 336 8.61 -7.25 22.76
C ALA A 336 9.07 -5.95 23.43
N LEU A 337 10.21 -5.97 24.13
CA LEU A 337 10.96 -4.76 24.43
C LEU A 337 12.06 -4.56 23.39
N HIS A 338 12.16 -3.36 22.84
CA HIS A 338 13.25 -2.98 21.94
C HIS A 338 14.02 -1.82 22.54
N ASN A 339 15.34 -1.89 22.47
CA ASN A 339 16.19 -0.73 22.63
C ASN A 339 17.47 -0.89 21.83
N THR A 340 18.19 0.21 21.62
CA THR A 340 19.48 0.23 20.97
C THR A 340 20.55 0.50 22.02
N PHE A 341 21.58 -0.31 22.04
CA PHE A 341 22.67 -0.23 23.01
C PHE A 341 23.99 0.07 22.30
N MET A 342 24.88 0.82 23.01
CA MET A 342 26.23 1.09 22.51
C MET A 342 27.15 -0.08 22.85
N SER A 343 27.76 -0.69 21.82
CA SER A 343 28.81 -1.70 22.02
C SER A 343 30.13 -1.05 22.52
N HIS A 344 31.05 -1.84 23.01
CA HIS A 344 32.39 -1.34 23.42
C HIS A 344 33.20 -0.77 22.26
N GLN A 345 32.89 -1.14 21.02
CA GLN A 345 33.50 -0.60 19.79
C GLN A 345 32.81 0.65 19.26
N GLY A 346 31.85 1.25 20.01
CA GLY A 346 31.14 2.44 19.60
C GLY A 346 30.06 2.21 18.54
N LYS A 347 29.62 0.98 18.31
CA LYS A 347 28.54 0.64 17.37
C LYS A 347 27.21 0.54 18.10
N TRP A 348 26.17 1.08 17.50
CA TRP A 348 24.80 0.94 17.98
C TRP A 348 24.21 -0.40 17.52
N ILE A 349 23.72 -1.22 18.47
CA ILE A 349 23.12 -2.54 18.21
C ILE A 349 21.72 -2.54 18.81
N GLU A 350 20.72 -2.85 17.99
CA GLU A 350 19.34 -3.04 18.46
C GLU A 350 19.21 -4.38 19.17
N VAL A 351 18.59 -4.38 20.37
CA VAL A 351 18.28 -5.60 21.12
C VAL A 351 16.77 -5.70 21.27
N GLN A 352 16.23 -6.87 20.94
CA GLN A 352 14.83 -7.24 21.05
C GLN A 352 14.69 -8.33 22.10
N ILE A 353 13.92 -8.10 23.16
CA ILE A 353 13.69 -9.03 24.27
C ILE A 353 12.25 -9.50 24.20
N ARG A 354 12.04 -10.81 24.15
CA ARG A 354 10.72 -11.44 24.11
C ARG A 354 10.76 -12.88 24.61
N SER A 355 9.64 -13.39 25.10
CA SER A 355 9.52 -14.81 25.45
C SER A 355 9.41 -15.71 24.21
N ASP A 356 9.49 -17.02 24.41
CA ASP A 356 9.25 -18.02 23.36
C ASP A 356 7.83 -17.90 22.77
N ARG A 357 6.80 -17.69 23.60
CA ARG A 357 5.44 -17.43 23.13
C ARG A 357 5.34 -16.16 22.28
N MET A 358 5.95 -15.07 22.75
CA MET A 358 5.96 -13.80 22.02
C MET A 358 6.72 -13.92 20.70
N ASP A 359 7.77 -14.77 20.65
CA ASP A 359 8.51 -15.08 19.42
C ASP A 359 7.65 -15.86 18.43
N ASP A 360 6.93 -16.89 18.90
CA ASP A 360 5.99 -17.66 18.09
C ASP A 360 4.91 -16.75 17.47
N ILE A 361 4.33 -15.84 18.26
CA ILE A 361 3.32 -14.88 17.79
C ILE A 361 3.94 -13.90 16.79
N ALA A 362 5.15 -13.41 17.06
CA ALA A 362 5.83 -12.46 16.20
C ALA A 362 6.22 -13.03 14.83
N GLU A 363 6.51 -14.33 14.73
CA GLU A 363 6.90 -15.00 13.48
C GLU A 363 5.70 -15.64 12.75
N GLY A 364 4.76 -16.24 13.50
CA GLY A 364 3.62 -16.99 12.98
C GLY A 364 2.28 -16.24 12.99
N GLY A 365 2.22 -15.06 13.61
CA GLY A 365 1.03 -14.22 13.67
C GLY A 365 -0.18 -14.91 14.34
N PHE A 366 -1.37 -14.61 13.83
CA PHE A 366 -2.62 -15.20 14.33
C PHE A 366 -2.68 -16.73 14.21
N ALA A 367 -1.92 -17.31 13.28
CA ALA A 367 -1.81 -18.78 13.17
C ALA A 367 -1.17 -19.40 14.43
N ALA A 368 -0.22 -18.71 15.07
CA ALA A 368 0.35 -19.14 16.34
C ALA A 368 -0.66 -19.07 17.50
N HIS A 369 -1.59 -18.10 17.50
CA HIS A 369 -2.67 -18.03 18.50
C HIS A 369 -3.58 -19.27 18.48
N TRP A 370 -3.86 -19.83 17.31
CA TRP A 370 -4.67 -21.07 17.20
C TRP A 370 -3.96 -22.28 17.82
N LYS A 371 -2.63 -22.32 17.76
CA LYS A 371 -1.82 -23.35 18.42
C LYS A 371 -1.99 -23.33 19.95
N TYR A 372 -2.18 -22.15 20.54
CA TYR A 372 -2.38 -21.98 21.99
C TYR A 372 -3.85 -22.07 22.42
N LYS A 373 -4.82 -21.87 21.53
CA LYS A 373 -6.26 -22.01 21.81
C LYS A 373 -6.66 -23.44 22.10
N ASP A 374 -6.08 -24.43 21.40
CA ASP A 374 -6.29 -25.86 21.68
C ASP A 374 -5.76 -26.28 23.09
N ALA A 375 -4.95 -25.44 23.73
CA ALA A 375 -4.38 -25.64 25.07
C ALA A 375 -5.15 -24.93 26.22
N GLY A 376 -6.35 -24.34 25.96
CA GLY A 376 -7.25 -23.78 26.98
C GLY A 376 -7.00 -22.31 27.36
N GLY A 377 -6.31 -21.52 26.54
CA GLY A 377 -6.13 -20.09 26.76
C GLY A 377 -7.32 -19.26 26.26
N GLN A 378 -8.02 -18.58 27.16
CA GLN A 378 -8.95 -17.49 26.84
C GLN A 378 -8.15 -16.19 26.81
N HIS A 379 -7.92 -15.57 25.65
CA HIS A 379 -7.76 -14.13 25.41
C HIS A 379 -7.24 -13.87 23.99
N ASP A 380 -7.69 -12.77 23.37
CA ASP A 380 -7.22 -12.09 22.15
C ASP A 380 -7.94 -12.36 20.81
N GLU A 381 -9.17 -12.93 20.79
CA GLU A 381 -10.02 -12.85 19.59
C GLU A 381 -10.53 -11.42 19.31
N HIS A 382 -10.52 -10.56 20.32
CA HIS A 382 -11.22 -9.27 20.28
C HIS A 382 -10.62 -8.26 19.28
N GLU A 383 -9.31 -8.27 19.05
CA GLU A 383 -8.68 -7.29 18.14
C GLU A 383 -8.87 -7.64 16.65
N LEU A 384 -8.70 -8.92 16.29
CA LEU A 384 -8.95 -9.37 14.93
C LEU A 384 -10.43 -9.26 14.56
N ASP A 385 -11.32 -9.67 15.47
CA ASP A 385 -12.77 -9.53 15.25
C ASP A 385 -13.19 -8.08 15.16
N THR A 386 -12.61 -7.20 15.98
CA THR A 386 -12.85 -5.75 15.91
C THR A 386 -12.39 -5.19 14.57
N TRP A 387 -11.22 -5.59 14.07
CA TRP A 387 -10.73 -5.17 12.77
C TRP A 387 -11.57 -5.73 11.61
N VAL A 388 -11.91 -7.02 11.63
CA VAL A 388 -12.80 -7.65 10.65
C VAL A 388 -14.16 -6.95 10.63
N ASN A 389 -14.72 -6.64 11.81
CA ASN A 389 -15.98 -5.91 11.92
C ASN A 389 -15.87 -4.46 11.40
N SER A 390 -14.74 -3.78 11.64
CA SER A 390 -14.51 -2.44 11.07
C SER A 390 -14.45 -2.45 9.54
N ILE A 391 -13.89 -3.50 8.96
CA ILE A 391 -13.90 -3.72 7.50
C ILE A 391 -15.32 -4.01 7.01
N LYS A 392 -16.09 -4.85 7.73
CA LYS A 392 -17.51 -5.10 7.39
C LYS A 392 -18.31 -3.80 7.36
N GLU A 393 -18.18 -2.95 8.37
CA GLU A 393 -18.86 -1.64 8.41
C GLU A 393 -18.50 -0.76 7.20
N ILE A 394 -17.25 -0.80 6.73
CA ILE A 394 -16.82 -0.06 5.53
C ILE A 394 -17.41 -0.66 4.26
N LEU A 395 -17.54 -1.99 4.20
CA LEU A 395 -18.04 -2.74 3.04
C LEU A 395 -19.57 -2.73 2.92
N ASP A 396 -20.28 -2.55 4.04
CA ASP A 396 -21.74 -2.49 4.11
C ASP A 396 -22.32 -1.13 3.66
N ASP A 397 -21.47 -0.14 3.35
CA ASP A 397 -21.91 1.12 2.73
C ASP A 397 -22.48 0.84 1.32
N PRO A 398 -23.79 1.12 1.06
CA PRO A 398 -24.46 0.68 -0.16
C PRO A 398 -23.99 1.35 -1.46
N GLN A 399 -23.18 2.39 -1.41
CA GLN A 399 -22.61 3.06 -2.60
C GLN A 399 -21.24 3.71 -2.34
N PRO A 400 -20.17 2.97 -2.10
CA PRO A 400 -18.83 3.55 -2.18
C PRO A 400 -18.46 3.69 -3.67
N ASP A 401 -17.93 4.86 -4.05
CA ASP A 401 -17.13 4.95 -5.27
C ASP A 401 -15.96 3.97 -5.13
N THR A 402 -15.79 3.10 -6.10
CA THR A 402 -14.90 1.93 -6.00
C THR A 402 -13.44 2.32 -5.70
N LEU A 403 -13.02 3.53 -6.11
CA LEU A 403 -11.69 4.09 -5.86
C LEU A 403 -11.56 4.63 -4.42
N ASP A 404 -12.59 5.31 -3.90
CA ASP A 404 -12.62 5.81 -2.53
C ASP A 404 -12.61 4.67 -1.49
N LEU A 405 -13.24 3.54 -1.83
CA LEU A 405 -13.25 2.33 -1.00
C LEU A 405 -11.83 1.75 -0.84
N LEU A 406 -11.08 1.63 -1.95
CA LEU A 406 -9.70 1.14 -1.92
C LEU A 406 -8.79 2.03 -1.09
N ASP A 407 -8.88 3.34 -1.26
CA ASP A 407 -8.07 4.29 -0.50
C ASP A 407 -8.43 4.28 0.99
N THR A 408 -9.71 4.13 1.32
CA THR A 408 -10.20 3.99 2.69
C THR A 408 -9.67 2.72 3.37
N ILE A 409 -9.71 1.59 2.66
CA ILE A 409 -9.22 0.30 3.18
C ILE A 409 -7.69 0.32 3.29
N LYS A 410 -6.98 0.89 2.32
CA LYS A 410 -5.53 1.07 2.38
C LYS A 410 -5.11 1.88 3.61
N LEU A 411 -5.77 3.01 3.88
CA LEU A 411 -5.52 3.81 5.08
C LEU A 411 -5.66 2.98 6.37
N ASN A 412 -6.63 2.05 6.42
CA ASN A 412 -6.79 1.16 7.58
C ASN A 412 -5.74 0.04 7.67
N LEU A 413 -5.19 -0.41 6.53
CA LEU A 413 -4.17 -1.46 6.49
C LEU A 413 -2.76 -0.95 6.79
N PHE A 414 -2.42 0.26 6.35
CA PHE A 414 -1.04 0.79 6.39
C PHE A 414 -0.74 1.68 7.60
N ALA A 415 -1.73 2.07 8.39
CA ALA A 415 -1.51 3.01 9.46
C ALA A 415 -0.77 2.36 10.64
N SER A 416 0.40 2.89 10.97
CA SER A 416 0.95 2.76 12.32
C SER A 416 -0.04 3.40 13.31
N GLU A 417 -0.27 2.75 14.44
CA GLU A 417 -1.27 3.18 15.41
C GLU A 417 -0.69 4.21 16.40
N LEU A 418 -1.53 5.13 16.82
CA LEU A 418 -1.29 6.02 17.95
C LEU A 418 -2.38 5.81 19.01
N ASN A 419 -1.99 5.81 20.27
CA ASN A 419 -2.89 5.70 21.39
C ASN A 419 -3.09 7.07 22.02
N VAL A 420 -4.36 7.50 22.08
CA VAL A 420 -4.77 8.77 22.68
C VAL A 420 -5.79 8.50 23.77
N PHE A 421 -5.98 9.45 24.68
CA PHE A 421 -6.80 9.27 25.86
C PHE A 421 -8.03 10.18 25.84
N THR A 422 -9.16 9.64 26.28
CA THR A 422 -10.31 10.47 26.66
C THR A 422 -10.02 11.17 28.00
N PRO A 423 -10.75 12.22 28.39
CA PRO A 423 -10.61 12.86 29.69
C PRO A 423 -10.85 11.89 30.88
N LYS A 424 -11.52 10.77 30.64
CA LYS A 424 -11.75 9.71 31.63
C LYS A 424 -10.61 8.68 31.71
N GLY A 425 -9.56 8.81 30.85
CA GLY A 425 -8.44 7.89 30.80
C GLY A 425 -8.68 6.66 29.92
N GLU A 426 -9.78 6.59 29.17
CA GLU A 426 -10.01 5.50 28.22
C GLU A 426 -9.09 5.68 27.00
N ILE A 427 -8.46 4.57 26.57
CA ILE A 427 -7.57 4.57 25.40
C ILE A 427 -8.38 4.44 24.13
N VAL A 428 -8.08 5.30 23.15
CA VAL A 428 -8.61 5.23 21.79
C VAL A 428 -7.44 5.07 20.83
N THR A 429 -7.40 3.96 20.13
CA THR A 429 -6.37 3.66 19.12
C THR A 429 -6.78 4.21 17.78
N LEU A 430 -5.92 5.02 17.15
CA LEU A 430 -6.13 5.66 15.86
C LEU A 430 -4.93 5.45 14.95
N PRO A 431 -5.08 5.55 13.62
CA PRO A 431 -3.94 5.52 12.72
C PRO A 431 -3.06 6.76 12.88
N GLN A 432 -1.76 6.60 12.66
CA GLN A 432 -0.81 7.71 12.69
C GLN A 432 -1.21 8.78 11.65
N GLY A 433 -1.19 10.05 12.08
CA GLY A 433 -1.65 11.18 11.27
C GLY A 433 -3.14 11.49 11.46
N ALA A 434 -3.86 10.73 12.29
CA ALA A 434 -5.24 11.01 12.64
C ALA A 434 -5.37 12.40 13.31
N THR A 435 -6.52 13.03 13.08
CA THR A 435 -6.83 14.37 13.58
C THR A 435 -7.82 14.33 14.74
N VAL A 436 -8.07 15.46 15.35
CA VAL A 436 -9.15 15.66 16.33
C VAL A 436 -10.49 15.22 15.77
N LEU A 437 -10.76 15.48 14.48
CA LEU A 437 -12.00 15.08 13.84
C LEU A 437 -12.13 13.57 13.70
N ASP A 438 -11.02 12.87 13.38
CA ASP A 438 -10.96 11.41 13.38
C ASP A 438 -11.30 10.83 14.76
N PHE A 439 -10.70 11.40 15.82
CA PHE A 439 -10.98 11.00 17.20
C PHE A 439 -12.46 11.23 17.56
N ALA A 440 -13.03 12.36 17.18
CA ALA A 440 -14.45 12.67 17.45
C ALA A 440 -15.40 11.64 16.81
N PHE A 441 -15.12 11.23 15.54
CA PHE A 441 -15.86 10.17 14.86
C PHE A 441 -15.56 8.76 15.44
N ALA A 442 -14.38 8.55 15.99
CA ALA A 442 -14.06 7.28 16.66
C ALA A 442 -14.89 7.09 17.91
N ILE A 443 -15.07 8.14 18.71
CA ILE A 443 -15.91 8.11 19.93
C ILE A 443 -17.38 7.85 19.56
N HIS A 444 -17.99 8.72 18.73
CA HIS A 444 -19.36 8.54 18.28
C HIS A 444 -19.66 9.40 17.04
N SER A 445 -20.46 8.89 16.11
CA SER A 445 -20.82 9.61 14.88
C SER A 445 -21.48 10.97 15.15
N MET A 446 -22.31 11.10 16.20
CA MET A 446 -22.92 12.39 16.60
C MET A 446 -21.88 13.37 17.15
N VAL A 447 -20.88 12.90 17.89
CA VAL A 447 -19.78 13.75 18.39
C VAL A 447 -18.95 14.27 17.21
N GLY A 448 -18.61 13.40 16.26
CA GLY A 448 -17.91 13.77 15.03
C GLY A 448 -18.69 14.78 14.18
N SER A 449 -19.99 14.54 13.96
CA SER A 449 -20.85 15.40 13.13
C SER A 449 -21.03 16.82 13.69
N HIS A 450 -20.90 16.99 15.00
CA HIS A 450 -21.09 18.27 15.68
C HIS A 450 -19.76 18.85 16.23
N CYS A 451 -18.62 18.29 15.82
CA CYS A 451 -17.30 18.71 16.27
C CYS A 451 -16.98 20.14 15.81
N MET A 452 -16.52 20.97 16.73
CA MET A 452 -16.01 22.32 16.46
C MET A 452 -14.50 22.42 16.62
N GLY A 453 -13.90 21.52 17.42
CA GLY A 453 -12.51 21.48 17.79
C GLY A 453 -12.33 20.64 19.05
N ALA A 454 -11.19 20.70 19.68
CA ALA A 454 -10.93 20.00 20.93
C ALA A 454 -9.94 20.77 21.81
N LYS A 455 -9.88 20.34 23.08
CA LYS A 455 -8.71 20.63 23.93
C LYS A 455 -7.82 19.39 23.93
N VAL A 456 -6.61 19.55 23.41
CA VAL A 456 -5.56 18.54 23.45
C VAL A 456 -4.56 18.94 24.51
N ASN A 457 -4.37 18.09 25.54
CA ASN A 457 -3.53 18.40 26.69
C ASN A 457 -3.85 19.79 27.29
N HIS A 458 -5.15 20.07 27.46
CA HIS A 458 -5.72 21.34 27.95
C HIS A 458 -5.54 22.55 27.03
N ARG A 459 -5.00 22.42 25.82
CA ARG A 459 -4.86 23.49 24.84
C ARG A 459 -5.95 23.39 23.77
N LEU A 460 -6.61 24.49 23.45
CA LEU A 460 -7.61 24.54 22.39
C LEU A 460 -6.93 24.42 21.03
N VAL A 461 -7.43 23.47 20.22
CA VAL A 461 -6.92 23.19 18.88
C VAL A 461 -8.06 23.02 17.87
N PRO A 462 -7.84 23.27 16.58
CA PRO A 462 -8.83 23.04 15.53
C PRO A 462 -9.07 21.56 15.29
N MET A 463 -10.17 21.24 14.62
CA MET A 463 -10.53 19.85 14.27
C MET A 463 -9.53 19.16 13.30
N SER A 464 -8.75 19.93 12.54
CA SER A 464 -7.70 19.46 11.63
C SER A 464 -6.35 19.18 12.32
N HIS A 465 -6.24 19.49 13.64
CA HIS A 465 -5.00 19.27 14.41
C HIS A 465 -4.65 17.76 14.43
N ARG A 466 -3.40 17.44 14.06
CA ARG A 466 -2.88 16.07 14.08
C ARG A 466 -2.50 15.66 15.49
N LEU A 467 -2.95 14.48 15.87
CA LEU A 467 -2.75 13.93 17.20
C LEU A 467 -1.39 13.23 17.32
N ALA A 468 -0.84 13.25 18.52
CA ALA A 468 0.37 12.56 18.91
C ALA A 468 0.07 11.44 19.92
N ASN A 469 0.96 10.46 20.00
CA ASN A 469 0.81 9.37 20.96
C ASN A 469 0.86 9.89 22.40
N GLY A 470 -0.14 9.51 23.20
CA GLY A 470 -0.27 9.98 24.59
C GLY A 470 -1.13 11.22 24.79
N ASP A 471 -1.64 11.84 23.72
CA ASP A 471 -2.50 13.02 23.86
C ASP A 471 -3.81 12.72 24.59
N GLN A 472 -4.20 13.60 25.52
CA GLN A 472 -5.52 13.60 26.16
C GLN A 472 -6.44 14.58 25.43
N ILE A 473 -7.62 14.11 24.98
CA ILE A 473 -8.48 14.85 24.06
C ILE A 473 -9.88 15.05 24.63
N GLU A 474 -10.29 16.30 24.80
CA GLU A 474 -11.66 16.69 25.14
C GLU A 474 -12.32 17.35 23.91
N VAL A 475 -13.27 16.65 23.24
CA VAL A 475 -13.95 17.15 22.04
C VAL A 475 -14.98 18.21 22.39
N LEU A 476 -14.96 19.32 21.69
CA LEU A 476 -15.93 20.42 21.79
C LEU A 476 -16.97 20.29 20.68
N THR A 477 -18.25 20.27 21.04
CA THR A 477 -19.34 20.09 20.09
C THR A 477 -20.35 21.24 20.17
N SER A 478 -21.02 21.53 19.03
CA SER A 478 -22.17 22.44 18.97
C SER A 478 -23.32 21.84 18.17
N ARG A 479 -24.55 22.00 18.65
CA ARG A 479 -25.74 21.54 17.93
C ARG A 479 -25.97 22.28 16.60
N GLN A 480 -25.42 23.48 16.44
CA GLN A 480 -25.52 24.26 15.21
C GLN A 480 -24.49 23.87 14.16
N GLN A 481 -23.47 23.12 14.55
CA GLN A 481 -22.44 22.65 13.62
C GLN A 481 -23.00 21.59 12.69
N THR A 482 -22.69 21.75 11.40
CA THR A 482 -23.05 20.80 10.35
C THR A 482 -21.80 20.39 9.56
N ILE A 483 -21.82 19.18 9.02
CA ILE A 483 -20.71 18.66 8.22
C ILE A 483 -20.52 19.54 6.97
N GLN A 484 -19.28 19.96 6.74
CA GLN A 484 -18.88 20.75 5.59
C GLN A 484 -18.11 19.90 4.59
N PRO A 485 -18.16 20.20 3.27
CA PRO A 485 -17.41 19.43 2.26
C PRO A 485 -15.89 19.36 2.53
N ASP A 486 -15.30 20.43 3.08
CA ASP A 486 -13.86 20.52 3.35
C ASP A 486 -13.40 19.57 4.46
N TRP A 487 -14.30 19.07 5.30
CA TRP A 487 -13.96 18.14 6.37
C TRP A 487 -13.34 16.84 5.87
N ILE A 488 -13.64 16.44 4.63
CA ILE A 488 -13.05 15.26 4.00
C ILE A 488 -11.51 15.36 3.88
N ASN A 489 -10.99 16.60 3.82
CA ASN A 489 -9.55 16.88 3.73
C ASN A 489 -8.86 16.84 5.10
N TYR A 490 -9.62 16.89 6.19
CA TYR A 490 -9.08 16.89 7.54
C TYR A 490 -8.92 15.49 8.11
N VAL A 491 -9.66 14.50 7.59
CA VAL A 491 -9.71 13.16 8.16
C VAL A 491 -8.80 12.17 7.43
N THR A 492 -8.22 11.27 8.23
CA THR A 492 -7.34 10.21 7.76
C THR A 492 -8.02 8.83 7.89
N THR A 493 -8.97 8.68 8.83
CA THR A 493 -9.63 7.39 9.07
C THR A 493 -10.74 7.12 8.05
N GLY A 494 -10.85 5.85 7.63
CA GLY A 494 -11.94 5.41 6.77
C GLY A 494 -13.33 5.60 7.40
N LYS A 495 -13.46 5.38 8.71
CA LYS A 495 -14.71 5.58 9.46
C LYS A 495 -15.19 7.02 9.39
N ALA A 496 -14.31 7.99 9.67
CA ALA A 496 -14.66 9.40 9.59
C ALA A 496 -14.98 9.82 8.15
N ARG A 497 -14.15 9.43 7.19
CA ARG A 497 -14.35 9.72 5.76
C ARG A 497 -15.69 9.17 5.25
N GLY A 498 -15.97 7.89 5.54
CA GLY A 498 -17.24 7.25 5.15
C GLY A 498 -18.46 7.97 5.75
N ARG A 499 -18.42 8.33 7.05
CA ARG A 499 -19.51 9.05 7.72
C ARG A 499 -19.72 10.45 7.16
N ILE A 500 -18.64 11.20 6.88
CA ILE A 500 -18.70 12.52 6.25
C ILE A 500 -19.30 12.40 4.84
N THR A 501 -18.80 11.49 4.01
CA THR A 501 -19.30 11.29 2.65
C THR A 501 -20.76 10.89 2.62
N ALA A 502 -21.18 9.97 3.47
CA ALA A 502 -22.60 9.56 3.59
C ALA A 502 -23.51 10.74 3.99
N ALA A 503 -23.06 11.56 4.95
CA ALA A 503 -23.82 12.75 5.37
C ALA A 503 -23.93 13.80 4.24
N LEU A 504 -22.83 14.07 3.53
CA LEU A 504 -22.82 15.00 2.39
C LEU A 504 -23.74 14.49 1.25
N ARG A 505 -23.71 13.19 0.94
CA ARG A 505 -24.62 12.57 -0.04
C ARG A 505 -26.09 12.70 0.37
N LYS A 506 -26.38 12.49 1.66
CA LYS A 506 -27.74 12.66 2.20
C LYS A 506 -28.20 14.11 2.05
N MET A 507 -27.36 15.07 2.44
CA MET A 507 -27.65 16.51 2.29
C MET A 507 -27.85 16.90 0.83
N ALA A 508 -27.01 16.41 -0.09
CA ALA A 508 -27.15 16.65 -1.52
C ALA A 508 -28.47 16.08 -2.08
N ARG A 509 -28.88 14.88 -1.61
CA ARG A 509 -30.17 14.27 -2.01
C ARG A 509 -31.35 15.11 -1.52
N GLU A 510 -31.33 15.57 -0.27
CA GLU A 510 -32.37 16.42 0.29
C GLU A 510 -32.47 17.77 -0.44
N ARG A 511 -31.30 18.38 -0.75
CA ARG A 511 -31.26 19.63 -1.54
C ARG A 511 -31.74 19.46 -2.97
N ARG A 512 -31.40 18.32 -3.62
CA ARG A 512 -31.94 18.00 -4.96
C ARG A 512 -33.46 17.89 -4.93
N LYS A 513 -34.01 17.21 -3.93
CA LYS A 513 -35.47 17.10 -3.78
C LYS A 513 -36.13 18.47 -3.56
N GLN A 514 -35.56 19.32 -2.71
CA GLN A 514 -36.01 20.69 -2.50
C GLN A 514 -35.95 21.50 -3.80
N GLY A 515 -34.85 21.40 -4.54
CA GLY A 515 -34.69 22.09 -5.82
C GLY A 515 -35.67 21.61 -6.89
N GLU A 516 -35.96 20.32 -6.93
CA GLU A 516 -37.04 19.78 -7.81
C GLU A 516 -38.40 20.31 -7.45
N GLU A 517 -38.75 20.32 -6.17
CA GLU A 517 -40.00 20.90 -5.66
C GLU A 517 -40.11 22.40 -5.98
N MET A 518 -39.04 23.17 -5.79
CA MET A 518 -38.94 24.58 -6.17
C MET A 518 -39.15 24.81 -7.66
N LEU A 519 -38.50 24.00 -8.52
CA LEU A 519 -38.69 24.08 -9.95
C LEU A 519 -40.12 23.74 -10.38
N GLN A 520 -40.69 22.69 -9.82
CA GLN A 520 -42.10 22.32 -10.09
C GLN A 520 -43.09 23.44 -9.69
N ALA A 521 -42.89 24.03 -8.51
CA ALA A 521 -43.68 25.16 -8.06
C ALA A 521 -43.53 26.37 -9.01
N PHE A 522 -42.32 26.68 -9.47
CA PHE A 522 -42.02 27.74 -10.42
C PHE A 522 -42.72 27.53 -11.77
N LEU A 523 -42.64 26.31 -12.33
CA LEU A 523 -43.28 25.96 -13.60
C LEU A 523 -44.82 26.00 -13.49
N THR A 524 -45.38 25.48 -12.39
CA THR A 524 -46.82 25.47 -12.14
C THR A 524 -47.37 26.90 -12.00
N ALA A 525 -46.71 27.77 -11.25
CA ALA A 525 -47.09 29.17 -11.08
C ALA A 525 -47.16 29.95 -12.40
N ARG A 526 -46.32 29.54 -13.40
CA ARG A 526 -46.26 30.18 -14.72
C ARG A 526 -47.01 29.41 -15.81
N LYS A 527 -47.75 28.36 -15.44
CA LYS A 527 -48.54 27.49 -16.35
C LYS A 527 -47.68 26.86 -17.47
N LEU A 528 -46.44 26.50 -17.15
CA LEU A 528 -45.52 25.84 -18.05
C LEU A 528 -45.61 24.32 -17.87
N PRO A 529 -45.34 23.52 -18.94
CA PRO A 529 -45.36 22.08 -18.84
C PRO A 529 -44.23 21.59 -17.93
N ALA A 530 -44.58 20.85 -16.89
CA ALA A 530 -43.60 20.16 -16.03
C ALA A 530 -43.31 18.76 -16.59
N GLY A 531 -42.05 18.40 -16.69
CA GLY A 531 -41.62 17.05 -17.14
C GLY A 531 -40.14 16.98 -17.56
N ASN A 532 -39.68 15.76 -17.82
CA ASN A 532 -38.27 15.51 -18.12
C ASN A 532 -37.72 16.31 -19.31
N ALA A 533 -38.55 16.55 -20.34
CA ALA A 533 -38.16 17.37 -21.50
C ALA A 533 -37.89 18.83 -21.12
N THR A 534 -38.67 19.42 -20.23
CA THR A 534 -38.52 20.78 -19.69
C THR A 534 -37.26 20.86 -18.80
N ASN A 535 -37.08 19.87 -17.93
CA ASN A 535 -35.96 19.80 -17.02
C ASN A 535 -34.62 19.67 -17.80
N ASN A 536 -34.55 18.84 -18.84
CA ASN A 536 -33.40 18.72 -19.73
C ASN A 536 -33.11 20.02 -20.49
N LYS A 537 -34.14 20.71 -21.00
CA LYS A 537 -33.96 22.02 -21.69
C LYS A 537 -33.35 23.06 -20.77
N LEU A 538 -33.81 23.15 -19.51
CA LEU A 538 -33.28 24.06 -18.51
C LEU A 538 -31.87 23.67 -18.08
N ALA A 539 -31.58 22.38 -17.91
CA ALA A 539 -30.24 21.90 -17.59
C ALA A 539 -29.23 22.33 -18.66
N VAL A 540 -29.57 22.12 -19.95
CA VAL A 540 -28.75 22.56 -21.09
C VAL A 540 -28.61 24.09 -21.14
N PHE A 541 -29.68 24.82 -20.88
CA PHE A 541 -29.66 26.28 -20.89
C PHE A 541 -28.73 26.87 -19.82
N HIS A 542 -28.66 26.25 -18.65
CA HIS A 542 -27.77 26.65 -17.57
C HIS A 542 -26.42 25.89 -17.55
N HIS A 543 -26.08 25.19 -18.64
CA HIS A 543 -24.81 24.45 -18.80
C HIS A 543 -24.57 23.34 -17.74
N PHE A 544 -25.63 22.73 -17.22
CA PHE A 544 -25.51 21.54 -16.38
C PHE A 544 -25.52 20.26 -17.20
N THR A 545 -24.76 19.26 -16.73
CA THR A 545 -24.63 17.96 -17.40
C THR A 545 -25.88 17.09 -17.24
N SER A 546 -26.64 17.30 -16.16
CA SER A 546 -27.86 16.55 -15.89
C SER A 546 -28.94 17.41 -15.21
N PRO A 547 -30.23 17.02 -15.31
CA PRO A 547 -31.28 17.64 -14.50
C PRO A 547 -31.09 17.55 -12.99
N ALA A 548 -30.39 16.49 -12.53
CA ALA A 548 -30.08 16.32 -11.12
C ALA A 548 -29.12 17.39 -10.59
N ASP A 549 -28.18 17.85 -11.43
CA ASP A 549 -27.26 18.94 -11.07
C ASP A 549 -27.96 20.29 -11.07
N LEU A 550 -28.91 20.49 -12.01
CA LEU A 550 -29.79 21.66 -12.02
C LEU A 550 -30.61 21.74 -10.72
N PHE A 551 -31.23 20.63 -10.30
CA PHE A 551 -32.01 20.58 -9.06
C PHE A 551 -31.16 20.88 -7.83
N LEU A 552 -29.94 20.33 -7.81
CA LEU A 552 -28.99 20.61 -6.74
C LEU A 552 -28.66 22.10 -6.66
N ALA A 553 -28.34 22.72 -7.81
CA ALA A 553 -28.02 24.15 -7.88
C ALA A 553 -29.17 25.06 -7.43
N ILE A 554 -30.40 24.68 -7.78
CA ILE A 554 -31.62 25.40 -7.33
C ILE A 554 -31.83 25.22 -5.82
N GLY A 555 -31.70 23.98 -5.31
CA GLY A 555 -31.89 23.69 -3.87
C GLY A 555 -30.77 24.24 -2.99
N GLU A 556 -29.58 24.48 -3.54
CA GLU A 556 -28.48 25.18 -2.85
C GLU A 556 -28.60 26.71 -2.94
N GLY A 557 -29.55 27.23 -3.69
CA GLY A 557 -29.69 28.67 -3.93
C GLY A 557 -28.60 29.26 -4.85
N LYS A 558 -27.78 28.41 -5.49
CA LYS A 558 -26.75 28.84 -6.46
C LYS A 558 -27.39 29.29 -7.77
N LEU A 559 -28.53 28.75 -8.12
CA LEU A 559 -29.33 29.14 -9.27
C LEU A 559 -30.72 29.64 -8.82
N VAL A 560 -31.04 30.86 -9.17
CA VAL A 560 -32.37 31.45 -8.94
C VAL A 560 -33.11 31.49 -10.26
N LEU A 561 -34.26 30.82 -10.33
CA LEU A 561 -35.11 30.77 -11.50
C LEU A 561 -35.72 32.16 -11.79
N SER A 562 -35.69 32.58 -13.05
CA SER A 562 -36.04 33.91 -13.50
C SER A 562 -37.01 33.91 -14.70
N ASP A 563 -37.48 35.09 -15.10
CA ASP A 563 -38.30 35.21 -16.29
C ASP A 563 -37.54 34.88 -17.61
N ALA A 564 -36.20 34.88 -17.59
CA ALA A 564 -35.41 34.44 -18.71
C ALA A 564 -35.60 32.93 -18.97
N ASP A 565 -35.78 32.12 -17.92
CA ASP A 565 -36.06 30.69 -18.02
C ASP A 565 -37.43 30.43 -18.66
N VAL A 566 -38.39 31.26 -18.34
CA VAL A 566 -39.74 31.22 -18.94
C VAL A 566 -39.70 31.51 -20.44
N LEU A 567 -38.99 32.58 -20.83
CA LEU A 567 -38.83 32.95 -22.23
C LEU A 567 -38.11 31.87 -23.04
N HIS A 568 -37.04 31.27 -22.47
CA HIS A 568 -36.36 30.18 -23.11
C HIS A 568 -37.22 28.95 -23.34
N LEU A 569 -38.02 28.57 -22.33
CA LEU A 569 -38.97 27.45 -22.44
C LEU A 569 -40.10 27.69 -23.45
N GLN A 570 -40.54 28.96 -23.66
CA GLN A 570 -41.53 29.36 -24.63
C GLN A 570 -40.99 29.48 -26.06
N GLY A 571 -39.68 29.24 -26.29
CA GLY A 571 -39.06 29.35 -27.62
C GLY A 571 -38.88 30.77 -28.11
N LYS A 572 -39.02 31.79 -27.25
CA LYS A 572 -38.75 33.19 -27.58
C LYS A 572 -37.26 33.46 -27.41
N ASN A 573 -36.60 33.87 -28.54
CA ASN A 573 -35.17 34.21 -28.51
C ASN A 573 -34.91 35.31 -27.47
N VAL A 574 -34.21 34.98 -26.43
CA VAL A 574 -33.60 35.95 -25.52
C VAL A 574 -32.41 36.53 -26.31
N SER A 575 -32.54 37.76 -26.82
CA SER A 575 -31.44 38.46 -27.44
C SER A 575 -30.25 38.49 -26.45
N LYS A 576 -29.06 38.09 -26.95
CA LYS A 576 -27.80 38.18 -26.21
C LYS A 576 -27.47 39.65 -25.90
N GLY A 577 -28.03 40.14 -24.81
CA GLY A 577 -27.75 41.49 -24.39
C GLY A 577 -28.36 41.76 -23.02
N TRP A 578 -27.71 41.30 -21.97
CA TRP A 578 -27.55 41.97 -20.68
C TRP A 578 -26.89 40.98 -19.65
N GLY A 579 -25.56 41.12 -19.48
CA GLY A 579 -25.10 41.68 -18.26
C GLY A 579 -24.56 40.68 -17.25
N TRP A 580 -23.63 39.77 -17.64
CA TRP A 580 -22.74 39.12 -16.64
C TRP A 580 -21.51 39.98 -16.33
N ARG A 581 -21.36 41.19 -16.97
CA ARG A 581 -20.18 42.07 -16.80
C ARG A 581 -20.24 43.03 -15.59
N ARG A 582 -21.22 42.94 -14.73
CA ARG A 582 -21.39 43.96 -13.66
C ARG A 582 -21.08 43.52 -12.22
N PHE A 583 -20.62 42.27 -12.03
CA PHE A 583 -20.34 41.78 -10.67
C PHE A 583 -18.95 41.16 -10.44
N VAL A 584 -17.96 41.44 -11.30
CA VAL A 584 -16.55 41.13 -10.96
C VAL A 584 -15.68 42.30 -11.39
N PRO A 585 -15.42 43.31 -10.53
CA PRO A 585 -14.32 44.21 -10.75
C PRO A 585 -13.03 43.53 -10.28
N PHE A 586 -12.06 43.45 -11.12
CA PHE A 586 -10.70 42.93 -10.96
C PHE A 586 -10.41 41.56 -11.60
N LEU A 587 -10.35 41.58 -12.93
CA LEU A 587 -9.36 40.76 -13.66
C LEU A 587 -9.05 41.52 -14.96
N LYS A 588 -7.92 42.23 -14.94
CA LYS A 588 -7.33 42.84 -16.15
C LYS A 588 -6.78 41.76 -17.05
N ASP A 589 -7.11 41.93 -18.31
CA ASP A 589 -6.65 41.14 -19.46
C ASP A 589 -5.15 40.86 -19.43
N LYS A 590 -4.78 39.60 -19.45
CA LYS A 590 -3.68 39.10 -20.28
C LYS A 590 -4.25 37.99 -21.12
N ALA A 591 -4.28 38.22 -22.41
CA ALA A 591 -4.67 37.28 -23.44
C ALA A 591 -3.81 36.02 -23.34
N ALA A 592 -4.45 34.90 -23.02
CA ALA A 592 -3.87 33.59 -23.23
C ALA A 592 -3.93 33.29 -24.73
N PRO A 593 -2.87 32.73 -25.34
CA PRO A 593 -2.93 32.30 -26.74
C PRO A 593 -4.01 31.25 -26.92
N SER A 594 -4.76 31.38 -27.98
CA SER A 594 -5.87 30.52 -28.39
C SER A 594 -5.40 29.06 -28.50
N SER A 595 -6.12 28.16 -27.86
CA SER A 595 -5.92 26.71 -27.87
C SER A 595 -6.27 26.02 -29.21
N SER A 596 -6.06 26.69 -30.34
CA SER A 596 -6.39 26.15 -31.67
C SER A 596 -5.20 25.61 -32.48
N ASP A 597 -3.96 25.67 -31.96
CA ASP A 597 -2.77 25.24 -32.71
C ASP A 597 -2.02 24.02 -32.15
N VAL A 598 -2.53 23.34 -31.11
CA VAL A 598 -1.91 22.13 -30.56
C VAL A 598 -2.71 20.84 -30.86
N ALA A 599 -3.83 20.94 -31.55
CA ALA A 599 -4.72 19.79 -31.82
C ALA A 599 -4.37 18.99 -33.10
N ALA A 600 -3.18 19.11 -33.64
CA ALA A 600 -2.84 18.49 -34.96
C ALA A 600 -1.65 17.51 -34.86
N ALA A 601 -1.69 16.51 -33.98
CA ALA A 601 -0.79 15.34 -34.11
C ALA A 601 -1.20 14.12 -33.25
N TYR A 602 -2.47 13.93 -32.93
CA TYR A 602 -2.91 12.71 -32.28
C TYR A 602 -3.46 11.72 -33.30
N THR A 603 -2.71 10.63 -33.56
CA THR A 603 -3.25 9.49 -34.30
C THR A 603 -3.54 8.36 -33.34
N PRO A 604 -4.81 8.02 -33.05
CA PRO A 604 -5.21 6.91 -32.20
C PRO A 604 -4.59 5.57 -32.60
N ASP A 605 -4.23 5.41 -33.86
CA ASP A 605 -3.64 4.19 -34.42
C ASP A 605 -2.23 3.87 -33.86
N PHE A 606 -1.44 4.89 -33.48
CA PHE A 606 -0.11 4.70 -32.92
C PHE A 606 -0.18 3.99 -31.55
N VAL A 607 -1.05 4.46 -30.67
CA VAL A 607 -1.19 3.92 -29.31
C VAL A 607 -1.78 2.49 -29.33
N ARG A 608 -2.68 2.20 -30.28
CA ARG A 608 -3.23 0.85 -30.51
C ARG A 608 -2.18 -0.14 -30.99
N GLY A 609 -1.15 0.32 -31.70
CA GLY A 609 -0.04 -0.50 -32.19
C GLY A 609 1.01 -0.87 -31.13
N ILE A 610 0.99 -0.26 -29.94
CA ILE A 610 1.98 -0.50 -28.90
C ILE A 610 1.87 -1.92 -28.35
N ASN A 611 2.96 -2.67 -28.45
CA ASN A 611 3.05 -4.00 -27.83
C ASN A 611 3.18 -3.89 -26.30
N ARG A 612 2.07 -4.04 -25.59
CA ARG A 612 1.98 -3.95 -24.12
C ARG A 612 2.80 -4.98 -23.36
N LYS A 613 3.36 -5.98 -24.04
CA LYS A 613 4.20 -7.04 -23.46
C LYS A 613 5.69 -6.80 -23.60
N ALA A 614 6.08 -5.81 -24.40
CA ALA A 614 7.46 -5.42 -24.64
C ALA A 614 7.80 -4.13 -23.88
N VAL A 615 9.08 -3.89 -23.67
CA VAL A 615 9.58 -2.60 -23.16
C VAL A 615 9.45 -1.57 -24.28
N LEU A 616 8.81 -0.44 -24.00
CA LEU A 616 8.66 0.66 -24.92
C LEU A 616 9.94 1.51 -24.94
N ASP A 617 10.66 1.52 -26.05
CA ASP A 617 11.79 2.42 -26.25
C ASP A 617 11.29 3.84 -26.54
N LEU A 618 11.64 4.80 -25.69
CA LEU A 618 11.24 6.21 -25.83
C LEU A 618 12.13 6.87 -26.89
N THR A 619 11.71 6.77 -28.15
CA THR A 619 12.29 7.51 -29.28
C THR A 619 11.63 8.89 -29.41
N ASP A 620 12.23 9.79 -30.21
CA ASP A 620 11.64 11.12 -30.44
C ASP A 620 10.21 11.03 -30.99
N GLU A 621 9.94 10.04 -31.84
CA GLU A 621 8.60 9.78 -32.39
C GLU A 621 7.63 9.39 -31.28
N VAL A 622 8.01 8.49 -30.37
CA VAL A 622 7.19 8.08 -29.23
C VAL A 622 6.94 9.25 -28.27
N LEU A 623 7.99 10.07 -28.02
CA LEU A 623 7.90 11.21 -27.11
C LEU A 623 6.97 12.32 -27.63
N THR A 624 6.78 12.45 -28.95
CA THR A 624 5.79 13.38 -29.52
C THR A 624 4.34 12.98 -29.19
N HIS A 625 4.11 11.69 -28.90
CA HIS A 625 2.81 11.13 -28.51
C HIS A 625 2.66 10.90 -27.00
N CYS A 626 3.65 11.31 -26.20
CA CYS A 626 3.66 11.15 -24.76
C CYS A 626 3.39 12.47 -24.04
N GLU A 627 2.41 12.46 -23.15
CA GLU A 627 2.26 13.52 -22.15
C GLU A 627 3.04 13.14 -20.88
N ARG A 628 3.70 14.12 -20.28
CA ARG A 628 4.42 13.89 -19.02
C ARG A 628 3.51 14.15 -17.84
N CYS A 629 3.48 13.26 -16.92
CA CYS A 629 2.74 13.45 -15.67
C CYS A 629 3.13 14.78 -15.01
N PRO A 630 2.16 15.68 -14.76
CA PRO A 630 2.44 17.00 -14.17
C PRO A 630 2.96 16.90 -12.75
N GLN A 631 2.68 15.80 -12.06
CA GLN A 631 3.08 15.58 -10.67
C GLN A 631 4.54 15.11 -10.58
N CYS A 632 4.95 14.05 -11.28
CA CYS A 632 6.30 13.51 -11.14
C CYS A 632 7.31 14.05 -12.17
N ARG A 633 6.85 14.71 -13.22
CA ARG A 633 7.65 15.39 -14.25
C ARG A 633 8.89 14.59 -14.67
N PRO A 634 8.71 13.42 -15.31
CA PRO A 634 9.83 12.56 -15.69
C PRO A 634 10.75 13.25 -16.69
N ILE A 635 12.04 13.06 -16.54
CA ILE A 635 13.09 13.59 -17.41
C ILE A 635 13.98 12.46 -17.92
N HIS A 636 14.78 12.73 -18.94
CA HIS A 636 15.72 11.76 -19.47
C HIS A 636 16.63 11.18 -18.38
N GLY A 637 16.76 9.84 -18.34
CA GLY A 637 17.53 9.11 -17.35
C GLY A 637 16.77 8.74 -16.08
N ASP A 638 15.52 9.24 -15.86
CA ASP A 638 14.66 8.73 -14.80
C ASP A 638 14.20 7.31 -15.15
N GLU A 639 14.01 6.46 -14.16
CA GLU A 639 13.25 5.21 -14.35
C GLU A 639 11.79 5.53 -14.63
N VAL A 640 11.29 5.10 -15.79
CA VAL A 640 9.98 5.50 -16.27
C VAL A 640 9.05 4.32 -16.58
N VAL A 641 7.77 4.60 -16.55
CA VAL A 641 6.68 3.75 -17.03
C VAL A 641 5.72 4.59 -17.86
N ALA A 642 5.19 4.02 -18.93
CA ALA A 642 4.17 4.66 -19.74
C ALA A 642 2.79 4.10 -19.39
N TYR A 643 1.79 4.96 -19.28
CA TYR A 643 0.41 4.58 -19.04
C TYR A 643 -0.44 4.95 -20.24
N ILE A 644 -1.17 3.97 -20.78
CA ILE A 644 -2.13 4.18 -21.85
C ILE A 644 -3.47 4.57 -21.19
N THR A 645 -3.87 5.82 -21.36
CA THR A 645 -5.14 6.32 -20.83
C THR A 645 -6.35 5.72 -21.57
N PRO A 646 -7.56 5.73 -20.96
CA PRO A 646 -8.78 5.28 -21.64
C PRO A 646 -9.07 6.02 -22.95
N ASP A 647 -8.64 7.28 -23.04
CA ASP A 647 -8.77 8.13 -24.23
C ASP A 647 -7.67 7.90 -25.27
N GLU A 648 -6.95 6.77 -25.17
CA GLU A 648 -5.87 6.36 -26.08
C GLU A 648 -4.68 7.33 -26.15
N HIS A 649 -4.35 8.02 -25.02
CA HIS A 649 -3.15 8.84 -24.87
C HIS A 649 -2.07 8.09 -24.10
N LEU A 650 -0.82 8.43 -24.33
CA LEU A 650 0.32 7.87 -23.60
C LEU A 650 0.81 8.87 -22.57
N GLU A 651 0.71 8.52 -21.27
CA GLU A 651 1.18 9.36 -20.17
C GLU A 651 2.44 8.74 -19.55
N LEU A 652 3.53 9.51 -19.52
CA LEU A 652 4.81 9.06 -19.01
C LEU A 652 4.95 9.45 -17.53
N HIS A 653 5.26 8.47 -16.69
CA HIS A 653 5.48 8.64 -15.26
C HIS A 653 6.87 8.16 -14.87
N ARG A 654 7.41 8.73 -13.77
CA ARG A 654 8.50 8.07 -13.04
C ARG A 654 7.96 6.80 -12.38
N ARG A 655 8.79 5.76 -12.30
CA ARG A 655 8.41 4.46 -11.74
C ARG A 655 7.90 4.57 -10.30
N ALA A 656 8.51 5.44 -9.48
CA ALA A 656 8.12 5.70 -8.10
C ALA A 656 6.96 6.70 -7.95
N CYS A 657 6.36 7.18 -9.03
CA CYS A 657 5.27 8.16 -8.98
C CYS A 657 4.02 7.59 -8.29
N PRO A 658 3.44 8.25 -7.27
CA PRO A 658 2.22 7.78 -6.62
C PRO A 658 1.05 7.60 -7.57
N VAL A 659 0.94 8.45 -8.62
CA VAL A 659 -0.08 8.30 -9.66
C VAL A 659 0.15 7.02 -10.46
N ALA A 660 1.40 6.75 -10.88
CA ALA A 660 1.74 5.52 -11.58
C ALA A 660 1.54 4.28 -10.68
N LEU A 661 1.93 4.38 -9.41
CA LEU A 661 1.73 3.32 -8.43
C LEU A 661 0.23 3.06 -8.19
N LYS A 662 -0.59 4.11 -8.11
CA LYS A 662 -2.05 3.98 -8.02
C LYS A 662 -2.63 3.33 -9.28
N ARG A 663 -2.20 3.76 -10.48
CA ARG A 663 -2.61 3.17 -11.76
C ARG A 663 -2.11 1.73 -11.94
N LYS A 664 -0.94 1.41 -11.40
CA LYS A 664 -0.39 0.04 -11.38
C LYS A 664 -1.31 -0.93 -10.64
N THR A 665 -1.93 -0.48 -9.56
CA THR A 665 -2.87 -1.29 -8.77
C THR A 665 -4.28 -1.31 -9.35
N SER A 666 -4.73 -0.22 -10.00
CA SER A 666 -6.08 -0.13 -10.56
C SER A 666 -6.17 -0.62 -12.01
N ASP A 667 -5.17 -0.36 -12.84
CA ASP A 667 -5.18 -0.65 -14.27
C ASP A 667 -3.79 -1.05 -14.83
N GLY A 668 -3.12 -1.96 -14.14
CA GLY A 668 -1.76 -2.41 -14.50
C GLY A 668 -1.61 -3.00 -15.90
N ASN A 669 -2.70 -3.36 -16.59
CA ASN A 669 -2.65 -3.84 -17.97
C ASN A 669 -2.41 -2.72 -18.99
N ASN A 670 -2.65 -1.46 -18.62
CA ASN A 670 -2.40 -0.27 -19.45
C ASN A 670 -1.08 0.41 -19.07
N LEU A 671 -0.35 -0.10 -18.08
CA LEU A 671 1.03 0.26 -17.80
C LEU A 671 1.97 -0.56 -18.67
N VAL A 672 2.84 0.14 -19.39
CA VAL A 672 3.87 -0.42 -20.27
C VAL A 672 5.21 -0.04 -19.69
N ALA A 673 6.10 -1.04 -19.52
CA ALA A 673 7.46 -0.75 -19.13
C ALA A 673 8.11 0.12 -20.22
N ALA A 674 8.76 1.22 -19.84
CA ALA A 674 9.38 2.14 -20.78
C ALA A 674 10.83 2.38 -20.37
N ARG A 675 11.69 2.65 -21.35
CA ARG A 675 13.08 3.05 -21.15
C ARG A 675 13.48 4.14 -22.11
N TRP A 676 14.37 5.01 -21.66
CA TRP A 676 14.97 6.01 -22.52
C TRP A 676 15.91 5.37 -23.53
N ASN A 677 15.83 5.78 -24.78
CA ASN A 677 16.76 5.32 -25.79
C ASN A 677 18.14 6.02 -25.59
N PRO A 678 19.23 5.28 -25.34
CA PRO A 678 20.53 5.89 -25.10
C PRO A 678 21.09 6.68 -26.31
N ALA A 679 20.64 6.37 -27.53
CA ALA A 679 21.05 7.04 -28.76
C ALA A 679 20.39 8.41 -28.97
N HIS A 680 19.32 8.71 -28.24
CA HIS A 680 18.56 9.95 -28.34
C HIS A 680 18.75 10.80 -27.08
N VAL A 681 19.91 11.46 -26.98
CA VAL A 681 20.12 12.54 -26.00
C VAL A 681 19.51 13.78 -26.61
N THR A 682 18.23 14.02 -26.35
CA THR A 682 17.61 15.30 -26.71
C THR A 682 18.27 16.39 -25.85
N GLY A 683 18.83 17.42 -26.48
CA GLY A 683 19.32 18.62 -25.76
C GLY A 683 18.21 19.44 -25.11
N GLN A 684 17.07 18.82 -24.82
CA GLN A 684 15.91 19.44 -24.19
C GLN A 684 16.19 19.74 -22.73
N LEU A 685 16.03 20.99 -22.34
CA LEU A 685 16.17 21.46 -20.97
C LEU A 685 14.85 21.29 -20.20
N TYR A 686 14.95 20.77 -18.99
CA TYR A 686 13.83 20.54 -18.07
C TYR A 686 13.98 21.40 -16.83
N ASP A 687 12.95 22.15 -16.46
CA ASP A 687 12.94 22.96 -15.26
C ASP A 687 12.69 22.06 -14.03
N ILE A 688 13.73 21.87 -13.24
CA ILE A 688 13.73 20.97 -12.08
C ILE A 688 13.87 21.78 -10.80
N PRO A 689 12.92 21.67 -9.87
CA PRO A 689 13.08 22.24 -8.55
C PRO A 689 13.99 21.33 -7.70
N VAL A 690 15.02 21.91 -7.12
CA VAL A 690 15.95 21.30 -6.16
C VAL A 690 15.75 21.98 -4.82
N HIS A 691 15.36 21.21 -3.82
CA HIS A 691 15.26 21.68 -2.44
C HIS A 691 16.65 21.73 -1.82
N VAL A 692 16.94 22.81 -1.10
CA VAL A 692 18.18 23.00 -0.35
C VAL A 692 17.88 23.44 1.08
N GLU A 693 18.67 22.94 2.02
CA GLU A 693 18.56 23.25 3.44
C GLU A 693 19.98 23.34 4.02
N GLY A 694 20.24 24.29 4.92
CA GLY A 694 21.55 24.44 5.52
C GLY A 694 21.63 25.59 6.54
N ILE A 695 22.85 25.96 6.91
CA ILE A 695 23.12 27.00 7.88
C ILE A 695 23.18 28.35 7.16
N ASP A 696 22.38 29.32 7.63
CA ASP A 696 22.43 30.70 7.13
C ASP A 696 23.68 31.38 7.63
N ALA A 697 24.62 31.56 6.74
CA ALA A 697 25.88 32.22 7.00
C ALA A 697 26.20 33.30 5.95
N PRO A 698 26.92 34.37 6.30
CA PRO A 698 27.33 35.40 5.34
C PRO A 698 28.06 34.81 4.13
N GLY A 699 27.54 35.05 2.91
CA GLY A 699 28.12 34.55 1.67
C GLY A 699 27.54 33.23 1.15
N MET A 700 26.62 32.58 1.87
CA MET A 700 25.99 31.32 1.49
C MET A 700 25.38 31.37 0.07
N LEU A 701 24.61 32.42 -0.24
CA LEU A 701 24.00 32.57 -1.57
C LEU A 701 25.07 32.71 -2.67
N MET A 702 26.19 33.38 -2.37
CA MET A 702 27.32 33.50 -3.29
C MET A 702 27.97 32.13 -3.54
N SER A 703 28.14 31.30 -2.50
CA SER A 703 28.69 29.94 -2.61
C SER A 703 27.79 29.04 -3.45
N ILE A 704 26.47 29.13 -3.28
CA ILE A 704 25.49 28.41 -4.12
C ILE A 704 25.59 28.87 -5.59
N ALA A 705 25.59 30.18 -5.83
CA ALA A 705 25.71 30.76 -7.16
C ALA A 705 27.02 30.38 -7.86
N GLN A 706 28.13 30.38 -7.12
CA GLN A 706 29.46 30.00 -7.61
C GLN A 706 29.48 28.50 -7.96
N ALA A 707 28.96 27.63 -7.12
CA ALA A 707 28.85 26.22 -7.38
C ALA A 707 28.04 25.90 -8.61
N MET A 708 26.96 26.67 -8.86
CA MET A 708 26.15 26.55 -10.06
C MET A 708 26.85 27.06 -11.31
N GLY A 709 27.74 28.09 -11.19
CA GLY A 709 28.52 28.64 -12.29
C GLY A 709 29.57 27.67 -12.87
N GLU A 710 29.92 26.61 -12.15
CA GLU A 710 30.83 25.53 -12.62
C GLU A 710 30.18 24.64 -13.70
N PHE A 711 28.86 24.76 -13.91
CA PHE A 711 28.10 23.97 -14.88
C PHE A 711 27.68 24.84 -16.08
N PRO A 712 28.47 24.95 -17.14
CA PRO A 712 28.23 25.87 -18.26
C PRO A 712 26.97 25.56 -19.07
N HIS A 713 26.40 24.34 -18.92
CA HIS A 713 25.20 23.88 -19.62
C HIS A 713 23.93 23.95 -18.78
N PHE A 714 24.01 24.39 -17.52
CA PHE A 714 22.88 24.47 -16.62
C PHE A 714 22.43 25.92 -16.50
N VAL A 715 21.12 26.12 -16.45
CA VAL A 715 20.57 27.47 -16.30
C VAL A 715 19.82 27.52 -14.96
N LEU A 716 20.29 28.32 -14.05
CA LEU A 716 19.60 28.64 -12.81
C LEU A 716 18.50 29.66 -13.12
N LYS A 717 17.21 29.24 -13.05
CA LYS A 717 16.06 30.08 -13.41
C LYS A 717 15.48 30.86 -12.24
N ALA A 718 15.45 30.26 -11.05
CA ALA A 718 14.92 30.91 -9.86
C ALA A 718 15.60 30.37 -8.61
N ILE A 719 15.68 31.22 -7.60
CA ILE A 719 16.13 30.92 -6.25
C ILE A 719 15.07 31.47 -5.29
N HIS A 720 14.51 30.61 -4.46
CA HIS A 720 13.66 30.97 -3.34
C HIS A 720 14.30 30.40 -2.08
N LEU A 721 14.75 31.25 -1.18
CA LEU A 721 15.36 30.87 0.10
C LEU A 721 14.67 31.66 1.20
N ASP A 722 14.21 30.94 2.21
CA ASP A 722 13.67 31.50 3.45
C ASP A 722 14.64 31.14 4.57
N THR A 723 14.88 32.10 5.46
CA THR A 723 15.77 31.92 6.61
C THR A 723 15.00 32.11 7.90
N ASP A 724 15.17 31.18 8.84
CA ASP A 724 14.56 31.19 10.15
C ASP A 724 15.55 30.58 11.16
N ASP A 725 15.79 31.30 12.27
CA ASP A 725 16.69 30.91 13.37
C ASP A 725 18.09 30.40 12.96
N GLY A 726 18.70 31.02 11.94
CA GLY A 726 20.03 30.64 11.46
C GLY A 726 20.08 29.41 10.54
N ILE A 727 18.93 28.90 10.13
CA ILE A 727 18.80 27.84 9.11
C ILE A 727 18.13 28.44 7.88
N PHE A 728 18.67 28.15 6.70
CA PHE A 728 17.97 28.45 5.45
C PHE A 728 17.33 27.20 4.89
N THR A 729 16.16 27.37 4.32
CA THR A 729 15.46 26.36 3.51
C THR A 729 14.97 27.00 2.22
N GLY A 730 14.97 26.25 1.13
CA GLY A 730 14.42 26.80 -0.09
C GLY A 730 14.48 25.90 -1.30
N THR A 731 14.19 26.50 -2.46
CA THR A 731 14.11 25.78 -3.73
C THR A 731 14.86 26.53 -4.82
N LEU A 732 15.77 25.82 -5.50
CA LEU A 732 16.46 26.26 -6.70
C LEU A 732 15.74 25.66 -7.91
N THR A 733 15.27 26.47 -8.85
CA THR A 733 14.74 25.97 -10.13
C THR A 733 15.85 26.00 -11.17
N ILE A 734 16.28 24.82 -11.61
CA ILE A 734 17.44 24.66 -12.50
C ILE A 734 16.98 23.96 -13.78
N ALA A 735 17.35 24.50 -14.94
CA ALA A 735 17.11 23.85 -16.22
C ALA A 735 18.25 22.87 -16.53
N LEU A 736 17.91 21.57 -16.62
CA LEU A 736 18.82 20.43 -16.75
C LEU A 736 18.37 19.48 -17.87
N THR A 737 19.30 18.69 -18.40
CA THR A 737 19.01 17.76 -19.51
C THR A 737 18.69 16.35 -19.07
N SER A 738 19.18 15.90 -17.88
CA SER A 738 19.03 14.52 -17.44
C SER A 738 18.97 14.37 -15.91
N SER A 739 18.53 13.21 -15.43
CA SER A 739 18.54 12.86 -14.02
C SER A 739 19.98 12.73 -13.46
N ALA A 740 20.93 12.32 -14.28
CA ALA A 740 22.35 12.30 -13.91
C ALA A 740 22.89 13.71 -13.64
N ASP A 741 22.40 14.71 -14.37
CA ASP A 741 22.75 16.13 -14.14
C ASP A 741 22.16 16.63 -12.81
N VAL A 742 20.94 16.21 -12.47
CA VAL A 742 20.31 16.51 -11.19
C VAL A 742 21.18 15.96 -10.03
N ALA A 743 21.62 14.71 -10.14
CA ALA A 743 22.46 14.08 -9.14
C ALA A 743 23.80 14.83 -8.98
N ARG A 744 24.43 15.23 -10.10
CA ARG A 744 25.67 16.02 -10.07
C ARG A 744 25.48 17.36 -9.38
N VAL A 745 24.40 18.06 -9.66
CA VAL A 745 24.07 19.34 -9.03
C VAL A 745 23.83 19.16 -7.53
N CYS A 746 23.00 18.20 -7.14
CA CYS A 746 22.72 17.90 -5.73
C CYS A 746 24.03 17.56 -4.97
N ASN A 747 24.86 16.70 -5.53
CA ASN A 747 26.15 16.36 -4.95
C ASN A 747 27.08 17.59 -4.81
N ARG A 748 27.12 18.46 -5.84
CA ARG A 748 27.96 19.67 -5.77
C ARG A 748 27.45 20.66 -4.71
N LEU A 749 26.15 20.82 -4.59
CA LEU A 749 25.54 21.65 -3.54
C LEU A 749 25.84 21.10 -2.14
N MET A 750 25.82 19.79 -1.96
CA MET A 750 26.17 19.12 -0.70
C MET A 750 27.64 19.27 -0.30
N HIS A 751 28.53 19.63 -1.23
CA HIS A 751 29.95 19.93 -0.93
C HIS A 751 30.16 21.38 -0.45
N ILE A 752 29.11 22.21 -0.41
CA ILE A 752 29.20 23.54 0.19
C ILE A 752 29.03 23.36 1.70
N GLU A 753 29.99 23.87 2.48
CA GLU A 753 30.03 23.68 3.93
C GLU A 753 28.74 24.13 4.66
N GLN A 754 28.03 25.12 4.10
CA GLN A 754 26.80 25.65 4.65
C GLN A 754 25.55 24.86 4.25
N VAL A 755 25.63 23.94 3.28
CA VAL A 755 24.50 23.15 2.77
C VAL A 755 24.47 21.78 3.45
N ALA A 756 23.43 21.55 4.24
CA ALA A 756 23.21 20.27 4.92
C ALA A 756 22.45 19.27 4.07
N LYS A 757 21.63 19.75 3.11
CA LYS A 757 20.79 18.91 2.28
C LYS A 757 20.51 19.56 0.93
N ALA A 758 20.60 18.75 -0.12
CA ALA A 758 20.19 19.13 -1.47
C ALA A 758 19.58 17.92 -2.17
N ASN A 759 18.31 18.04 -2.60
CA ASN A 759 17.62 16.98 -3.29
C ASN A 759 16.58 17.52 -4.28
N ARG A 760 16.29 16.76 -5.34
CA ARG A 760 15.21 17.09 -6.26
C ARG A 760 13.88 17.11 -5.51
N VAL A 761 13.07 18.14 -5.73
CA VAL A 761 11.70 18.17 -5.22
C VAL A 761 10.86 17.28 -6.12
N ASP A 762 10.46 16.14 -5.58
CA ASP A 762 9.42 15.34 -6.19
C ASP A 762 8.09 16.03 -5.84
N GLY A 763 7.26 16.31 -6.82
CA GLY A 763 5.99 17.03 -6.64
C GLY A 763 4.91 16.20 -5.93
N PHE A 764 5.28 15.62 -4.78
CA PHE A 764 4.44 14.73 -3.97
C PHE A 764 3.99 15.41 -2.68
#